data_02e1665e979bd15fa753881608692b72
#
_entry.id   02e1665e979bd15fa753881608692b72
#
_cell.length_a   1.000
_cell.length_b   1.000
_cell.length_c   1.000
_cell.angle_alpha   90.00
_cell.angle_beta   90.00
_cell.angle_gamma   90.00
#
_symmetry.space_group_name_H-M   'P 1'
#
loop_
_entity.id
_entity.type
_entity.pdbx_description
1 polymer ?
#
loop_
_entity_poly.entity_id
_entity_poly.type
_entity_poly.pdbx_seq_one_letter_code
_entity_poly.pdbx_strand_id
1 'polypeptide(L)'
;MKRITLSVLLTTLAIATALAIPAKRGKFQHTQSDGTVVTYEIVGDEFNNRLVVDGLYSAISGEDGDLYYAINRGGHLVRSDVKVKPTSKMNNHEREILQQSMGARKMVENPYFGSYQNSPERAIQRKAAALQGEAPHESALEIGEWGGEIKGKRNMLVILVEYTDVKFSIDDPNTQFTNLLNQEGYAENGGTGSASDYFNYASSGQFEPVFDVVGPYTLSNNRKYYGGNDKYGDDQAPAIQAKEACELADANGVDFSKYDNDNDGKIDLVFVVYAGHNPAEGGPADAVWPHKWDVYPGYNIPDSTYPRYDGKQFTVYACTSELKGYRGTNMTGIGSFCHEFSHAIGLPDWYDTENNVCFGMDYASIMHAGNYLNSSCTPPTYNILERWLVGWALPKEIHSAGNYQISHVGTNDGYILWANEDKTECFLFEARTKAGGCKWDKYLNEGDPTYGFQGGEGMLVYHVDWTGQYYNRWVKHTINTDPNHQCATIFRSNPSATTENSKGWFFPGSRNVTTISYDSTPVFQNWAFERLPFYFDNIAIEGSTVTMRAMMKDLSIDARQYDALIDWEASDLTFPSWTVKYTNKTSGEEFEVTTTNKYILLSPLTTSTKYDAFVYGEGESEPTYEFNFETQSNAISPRSALAINAKYVSTDIVRLSVKNLSCTPDKIVWYIDGKESPNCVKLGTGKYQVCSVITDTKGNTQYLYRYITIK
;
A
#
# COMPACT_ATOMS: atom_id res chain seq x y z
N MET A 1 62.34 -0.38 9.96
CA MET A 1 61.00 0.20 10.10
C MET A 1 59.97 -0.89 9.79
N LYS A 2 59.43 -1.52 10.83
CA LYS A 2 58.40 -2.56 10.70
C LYS A 2 57.05 -1.85 10.57
N ARG A 3 56.33 -2.05 9.46
CA ARG A 3 54.95 -1.64 9.30
C ARG A 3 54.08 -2.61 10.10
N ILE A 4 53.43 -2.10 11.13
CA ILE A 4 52.35 -2.79 11.85
C ILE A 4 51.10 -2.54 11.04
N THR A 5 50.60 -3.59 10.42
CA THR A 5 49.26 -3.61 9.76
C THR A 5 48.25 -3.87 10.86
N LEU A 6 47.48 -2.84 11.22
CA LEU A 6 46.36 -2.97 12.15
C LEU A 6 45.17 -3.52 11.34
N SER A 7 44.91 -4.82 11.47
CA SER A 7 43.66 -5.42 10.96
C SER A 7 42.54 -5.00 11.89
N VAL A 8 41.72 -4.06 11.43
CA VAL A 8 40.43 -3.77 12.06
C VAL A 8 39.49 -4.90 11.66
N LEU A 9 39.22 -5.78 12.62
CA LEU A 9 38.15 -6.78 12.52
C LEU A 9 36.84 -6.01 12.63
N LEU A 10 36.20 -5.69 11.50
CA LEU A 10 34.79 -5.29 11.49
C LEU A 10 33.96 -6.54 11.81
N THR A 11 33.63 -6.71 13.07
CA THR A 11 32.46 -7.52 13.43
C THR A 11 31.22 -6.80 12.96
N THR A 12 30.67 -7.20 11.83
CA THR A 12 29.30 -6.86 11.45
C THR A 12 28.39 -7.54 12.47
N LEU A 13 27.93 -6.77 13.46
CA LEU A 13 26.81 -7.18 14.29
C LEU A 13 25.62 -7.26 13.35
N ALA A 14 25.13 -8.45 13.07
CA ALA A 14 23.80 -8.64 12.47
C ALA A 14 22.78 -8.16 13.51
N ILE A 15 22.01 -7.16 13.18
CA ILE A 15 21.01 -6.54 14.05
C ILE A 15 19.66 -6.96 13.44
N ALA A 16 18.83 -7.62 14.21
CA ALA A 16 17.55 -8.17 13.77
C ALA A 16 16.37 -7.36 14.31
N THR A 17 15.22 -7.55 13.69
CA THR A 17 13.96 -6.89 14.01
C THR A 17 12.94 -7.88 14.50
N ALA A 18 12.24 -7.54 15.57
CA ALA A 18 10.97 -8.14 15.90
C ALA A 18 9.86 -7.32 15.23
N LEU A 19 8.84 -7.99 14.76
CA LEU A 19 7.69 -7.45 14.06
C LEU A 19 6.45 -8.20 14.56
N ALA A 20 5.34 -7.49 14.79
CA ALA A 20 4.14 -8.10 15.38
C ALA A 20 2.84 -7.46 14.92
N ILE A 21 1.75 -8.17 15.18
CA ILE A 21 0.41 -7.64 14.93
C ILE A 21 0.12 -6.42 15.82
N PRO A 22 -0.53 -5.37 15.28
CA PRO A 22 -1.05 -4.30 16.10
C PRO A 22 -2.16 -4.83 17.01
N ALA A 23 -2.36 -4.18 18.15
CA ALA A 23 -3.47 -4.48 19.03
C ALA A 23 -4.82 -4.40 18.29
N LYS A 24 -5.68 -5.38 18.51
CA LYS A 24 -7.03 -5.42 17.94
C LYS A 24 -7.87 -4.24 18.39
N ARG A 25 -8.36 -3.47 17.45
CA ARG A 25 -9.24 -2.32 17.73
C ARG A 25 -10.54 -2.77 18.37
N GLY A 26 -10.99 -2.02 19.37
CA GLY A 26 -12.25 -2.25 20.06
C GLY A 26 -12.20 -1.95 21.54
N LYS A 27 -13.37 -2.00 22.19
CA LYS A 27 -13.50 -1.80 23.62
C LYS A 27 -13.65 -3.15 24.33
N PHE A 28 -12.80 -3.37 25.30
CA PHE A 28 -12.80 -4.55 26.16
C PHE A 28 -13.35 -4.19 27.54
N GLN A 29 -13.85 -5.17 28.27
CA GLN A 29 -14.35 -4.99 29.62
C GLN A 29 -13.62 -5.92 30.59
N HIS A 30 -13.19 -5.37 31.71
CA HIS A 30 -12.61 -6.08 32.81
C HIS A 30 -13.40 -5.81 34.10
N THR A 31 -13.63 -6.83 34.91
CA THR A 31 -14.26 -6.67 36.23
C THR A 31 -13.19 -6.77 37.29
N GLN A 32 -12.95 -5.67 37.98
CA GLN A 32 -12.02 -5.59 39.12
C GLN A 32 -12.46 -6.50 40.26
N SER A 33 -11.55 -6.83 41.16
CA SER A 33 -11.81 -7.66 42.33
C SER A 33 -12.86 -7.05 43.25
N ASP A 34 -13.06 -5.73 43.24
CA ASP A 34 -14.09 -5.01 44.00
C ASP A 34 -15.45 -4.93 43.26
N GLY A 35 -15.58 -5.58 42.09
CA GLY A 35 -16.78 -5.57 41.26
C GLY A 35 -16.89 -4.36 40.33
N THR A 36 -15.94 -3.44 40.33
CA THR A 36 -15.92 -2.32 39.37
C THR A 36 -15.68 -2.83 37.96
N VAL A 37 -16.56 -2.50 37.02
CA VAL A 37 -16.37 -2.81 35.60
C VAL A 37 -15.60 -1.67 34.93
N VAL A 38 -14.45 -2.00 34.35
CA VAL A 38 -13.57 -1.08 33.63
C VAL A 38 -13.70 -1.37 32.13
N THR A 39 -13.94 -0.33 31.31
CA THR A 39 -13.87 -0.42 29.86
C THR A 39 -12.55 0.19 29.41
N TYR A 40 -11.83 -0.52 28.57
CA TYR A 40 -10.52 -0.11 28.07
C TYR A 40 -10.36 -0.50 26.60
N GLU A 41 -9.36 0.10 25.95
CA GLU A 41 -8.86 -0.25 24.63
C GLU A 41 -7.42 -0.76 24.77
N ILE A 42 -6.97 -1.64 23.88
CA ILE A 42 -5.59 -2.05 23.77
C ILE A 42 -4.96 -1.25 22.63
N VAL A 43 -3.80 -0.69 22.85
CA VAL A 43 -3.10 0.15 21.89
C VAL A 43 -1.64 -0.26 21.80
N GLY A 44 -1.08 -0.30 20.60
CA GLY A 44 0.32 -0.63 20.35
C GLY A 44 0.50 -2.04 19.82
N ASP A 45 1.70 -2.56 20.01
CA ASP A 45 2.21 -3.86 19.58
C ASP A 45 3.00 -4.53 20.72
N GLU A 46 3.75 -5.59 20.42
CA GLU A 46 4.55 -6.32 21.42
C GLU A 46 5.59 -5.45 22.13
N PHE A 47 6.08 -4.39 21.46
CA PHE A 47 7.11 -3.50 22.06
C PHE A 47 6.54 -2.33 22.83
N ASN A 48 5.36 -1.86 22.46
CA ASN A 48 4.80 -0.63 23.01
C ASN A 48 3.29 -0.75 23.25
N ASN A 49 2.86 -1.86 23.81
CA ASN A 49 1.45 -2.04 24.15
C ASN A 49 1.09 -1.39 25.48
N ARG A 50 -0.16 -0.97 25.61
CA ARG A 50 -0.78 -0.50 26.84
C ARG A 50 -2.29 -0.60 26.76
N LEU A 51 -2.91 -0.68 27.92
CA LEU A 51 -4.34 -0.51 28.05
C LEU A 51 -4.64 0.99 28.17
N VAL A 52 -5.68 1.45 27.50
CA VAL A 52 -6.11 2.86 27.52
C VAL A 52 -7.54 2.93 28.06
N VAL A 53 -7.73 3.64 29.16
CA VAL A 53 -9.04 3.85 29.80
C VAL A 53 -9.54 5.24 29.43
N ASP A 54 -10.85 5.34 29.11
CA ASP A 54 -11.51 6.59 28.69
C ASP A 54 -10.80 7.30 27.52
N GLY A 55 -10.08 6.55 26.67
CA GLY A 55 -9.34 7.07 25.52
C GLY A 55 -8.14 7.97 25.86
N LEU A 56 -7.75 8.08 27.15
CA LEU A 56 -6.74 9.04 27.61
C LEU A 56 -5.72 8.44 28.59
N TYR A 57 -6.16 7.57 29.50
CA TYR A 57 -5.34 7.17 30.65
C TYR A 57 -4.73 5.80 30.44
N SER A 58 -3.42 5.70 30.53
CA SER A 58 -2.72 4.43 30.42
C SER A 58 -2.93 3.56 31.65
N ALA A 59 -3.12 2.28 31.42
CA ALA A 59 -3.27 1.28 32.47
C ALA A 59 -2.49 0.00 32.17
N ILE A 60 -2.20 -0.80 33.20
CA ILE A 60 -1.62 -2.14 33.05
C ILE A 60 -2.28 -3.09 34.08
N SER A 61 -2.20 -4.40 33.79
CA SER A 61 -2.67 -5.43 34.70
C SER A 61 -1.72 -5.59 35.90
N GLY A 62 -2.27 -5.71 37.11
CA GLY A 62 -1.52 -6.10 38.29
C GLY A 62 -1.41 -7.63 38.43
N GLU A 63 -0.50 -8.10 39.27
CA GLU A 63 -0.36 -9.54 39.58
C GLU A 63 -1.62 -10.15 40.25
N ASP A 64 -2.45 -9.29 40.85
CA ASP A 64 -3.74 -9.64 41.46
C ASP A 64 -4.87 -9.73 40.40
N GLY A 65 -4.55 -9.49 39.12
CA GLY A 65 -5.48 -9.50 38.00
C GLY A 65 -6.30 -8.22 37.83
N ASP A 66 -6.18 -7.23 38.75
CA ASP A 66 -6.85 -5.94 38.61
C ASP A 66 -6.07 -4.96 37.72
N LEU A 67 -6.77 -4.00 37.12
CA LEU A 67 -6.19 -2.95 36.32
C LEU A 67 -5.79 -1.75 37.20
N TYR A 68 -4.58 -1.25 36.98
CA TYR A 68 -4.00 -0.09 37.65
C TYR A 68 -3.65 0.99 36.64
N TYR A 69 -3.77 2.25 37.04
CA TYR A 69 -3.21 3.33 36.21
C TYR A 69 -1.70 3.15 36.09
N ALA A 70 -1.18 3.39 34.87
CA ALA A 70 0.23 3.25 34.57
C ALA A 70 0.85 4.63 34.35
N ILE A 71 2.06 4.82 34.86
CA ILE A 71 2.80 6.08 34.79
C ILE A 71 4.18 5.84 34.19
N ASN A 72 4.74 6.85 33.50
CA ASN A 72 6.11 6.75 33.00
C ASN A 72 7.09 7.05 34.15
N ARG A 73 8.05 6.14 34.38
CA ARG A 73 9.20 6.35 35.26
C ARG A 73 10.47 5.95 34.56
N GLY A 74 11.31 6.95 34.23
CA GLY A 74 12.60 6.70 33.59
C GLY A 74 12.49 6.06 32.19
N GLY A 75 11.44 6.38 31.42
CA GLY A 75 11.22 5.79 30.12
C GLY A 75 10.36 4.50 30.14
N HIS A 76 10.08 3.93 31.31
CA HIS A 76 9.29 2.72 31.43
C HIS A 76 7.85 3.02 31.87
N LEU A 77 6.90 2.28 31.31
CA LEU A 77 5.52 2.29 31.77
C LEU A 77 5.39 1.36 32.99
N VAL A 78 5.16 1.92 34.17
CA VAL A 78 5.11 1.17 35.40
C VAL A 78 3.74 1.27 36.08
N ARG A 79 3.35 0.21 36.78
CA ARG A 79 2.14 0.16 37.58
C ARG A 79 2.21 1.17 38.72
N SER A 80 1.16 1.99 38.86
CA SER A 80 0.97 2.79 40.07
C SER A 80 0.34 1.95 41.22
N ASP A 81 0.14 2.59 42.35
CA ASP A 81 -0.61 2.02 43.48
C ASP A 81 -2.14 2.23 43.38
N VAL A 82 -2.62 2.88 42.30
CA VAL A 82 -4.03 3.26 42.13
C VAL A 82 -4.72 2.35 41.14
N LYS A 83 -5.68 1.55 41.62
CA LYS A 83 -6.57 0.75 40.76
C LYS A 83 -7.45 1.66 39.87
N VAL A 84 -7.70 1.22 38.65
CA VAL A 84 -8.62 1.92 37.75
C VAL A 84 -10.02 1.91 38.35
N LYS A 85 -10.59 3.09 38.54
CA LYS A 85 -11.91 3.31 39.12
C LYS A 85 -12.53 4.63 38.62
N PRO A 86 -13.86 4.83 38.83
CA PRO A 86 -14.51 6.10 38.48
C PRO A 86 -13.89 7.30 39.22
N THR A 87 -13.64 8.39 38.48
CA THR A 87 -13.01 9.62 39.01
C THR A 87 -13.76 10.26 40.16
N SER A 88 -15.08 10.02 40.27
CA SER A 88 -15.90 10.47 41.40
C SER A 88 -15.54 9.83 42.73
N LYS A 89 -14.87 8.67 42.71
CA LYS A 89 -14.44 7.92 43.89
C LYS A 89 -12.98 8.15 44.27
N MET A 90 -12.30 9.11 43.62
CA MET A 90 -10.86 9.35 43.78
C MET A 90 -10.57 10.46 44.79
N ASN A 91 -9.59 10.21 45.66
CA ASN A 91 -8.96 11.22 46.54
C ASN A 91 -7.92 12.07 45.73
N ASN A 92 -7.28 13.03 46.41
CA ASN A 92 -6.34 13.94 45.75
C ASN A 92 -5.09 13.21 45.20
N HIS A 93 -4.50 12.29 45.96
CA HIS A 93 -3.37 11.49 45.48
C HIS A 93 -3.72 10.67 44.25
N GLU A 94 -4.87 10.02 44.25
CA GLU A 94 -5.33 9.20 43.14
C GLU A 94 -5.60 10.04 41.85
N ARG A 95 -6.04 11.30 42.03
CA ARG A 95 -6.19 12.24 40.91
C ARG A 95 -4.85 12.70 40.36
N GLU A 96 -3.80 12.83 41.19
CA GLU A 96 -2.45 13.13 40.74
C GLU A 96 -1.87 11.97 39.89
N ILE A 97 -2.07 10.72 40.35
CA ILE A 97 -1.68 9.53 39.57
C ILE A 97 -2.46 9.44 38.26
N LEU A 98 -3.77 9.68 38.28
CA LEU A 98 -4.58 9.72 37.07
C LEU A 98 -3.99 10.73 36.04
N GLN A 99 -3.58 11.91 36.51
CA GLN A 99 -3.03 12.94 35.64
C GLN A 99 -1.67 12.54 35.08
N GLN A 100 -0.83 11.83 35.85
CA GLN A 100 0.45 11.28 35.36
C GLN A 100 0.27 10.12 34.41
N SER A 101 -0.85 9.42 34.45
CA SER A 101 -1.18 8.33 33.52
C SER A 101 -1.72 8.80 32.18
N MET A 102 -2.06 10.10 32.06
CA MET A 102 -2.59 10.67 30.82
C MET A 102 -1.53 10.61 29.72
N GLY A 103 -1.75 9.78 28.69
CA GLY A 103 -0.84 9.57 27.58
C GLY A 103 0.52 8.97 27.97
N ALA A 104 0.64 8.41 29.19
CA ALA A 104 1.86 7.74 29.63
C ALA A 104 2.15 6.53 28.72
N ARG A 105 3.39 6.39 28.28
CA ARG A 105 3.85 5.30 27.43
C ARG A 105 5.29 4.93 27.73
N LYS A 106 5.70 3.75 27.31
CA LYS A 106 7.09 3.31 27.31
C LYS A 106 7.86 4.17 26.29
N MET A 107 9.07 4.58 26.63
CA MET A 107 10.00 5.08 25.61
C MET A 107 10.65 3.86 24.97
N VAL A 108 10.33 3.62 23.71
CA VAL A 108 10.93 2.51 22.95
C VAL A 108 12.35 2.93 22.59
N GLU A 109 13.33 2.48 23.35
CA GLU A 109 14.68 2.29 22.82
C GLU A 109 14.67 0.89 22.18
N ASN A 110 14.26 0.80 20.92
CA ASN A 110 14.39 -0.46 20.21
C ASN A 110 15.88 -0.61 19.81
N PRO A 111 16.67 -1.44 20.51
CA PRO A 111 18.10 -1.57 20.25
C PRO A 111 18.42 -2.46 19.05
N TYR A 112 17.39 -3.06 18.41
CA TYR A 112 17.55 -4.11 17.40
C TYR A 112 16.92 -3.73 16.09
N PHE A 113 17.72 -3.12 15.23
CA PHE A 113 17.36 -2.81 13.87
C PHE A 113 18.17 -3.68 12.92
N GLY A 114 17.53 -4.69 12.32
CA GLY A 114 18.09 -5.44 11.22
C GLY A 114 18.20 -4.58 9.96
N SER A 115 19.08 -4.95 9.07
CA SER A 115 19.07 -4.40 7.73
C SER A 115 17.80 -4.89 7.03
N TYR A 116 16.83 -3.99 6.85
CA TYR A 116 15.65 -4.27 6.05
C TYR A 116 16.08 -4.65 4.63
N GLN A 117 15.84 -5.90 4.26
CA GLN A 117 16.30 -6.43 2.97
C GLN A 117 15.40 -6.05 1.81
N ASN A 118 14.14 -5.68 2.06
CA ASN A 118 13.18 -5.27 1.03
C ASN A 118 12.90 -3.77 1.07
N SER A 119 13.87 -2.97 0.67
CA SER A 119 13.66 -1.55 0.47
C SER A 119 13.10 -1.25 -0.92
N PRO A 120 12.42 -0.10 -1.11
CA PRO A 120 12.05 0.37 -2.43
C PRO A 120 13.22 0.42 -3.42
N GLU A 121 14.45 0.75 -2.98
CA GLU A 121 15.64 0.73 -3.83
C GLU A 121 15.94 -0.67 -4.38
N ARG A 122 15.81 -1.72 -3.56
CA ARG A 122 15.99 -3.09 -4.04
C ARG A 122 14.91 -3.49 -5.03
N ALA A 123 13.66 -3.09 -4.79
CA ALA A 123 12.58 -3.29 -5.75
C ALA A 123 12.87 -2.60 -7.10
N ILE A 124 13.43 -1.39 -7.07
CA ILE A 124 13.86 -0.65 -8.27
C ILE A 124 15.02 -1.35 -8.97
N GLN A 125 16.03 -1.80 -8.23
CA GLN A 125 17.17 -2.53 -8.79
C GLN A 125 16.72 -3.83 -9.47
N ARG A 126 15.78 -4.59 -8.88
CA ARG A 126 15.18 -5.77 -9.51
C ARG A 126 14.48 -5.41 -10.84
N LYS A 127 13.75 -4.29 -10.85
CA LYS A 127 13.09 -3.80 -12.06
C LYS A 127 14.11 -3.47 -13.16
N ALA A 128 15.16 -2.74 -12.82
CA ALA A 128 16.20 -2.34 -13.78
C ALA A 128 16.89 -3.56 -14.38
N ALA A 129 17.24 -4.56 -13.57
CA ALA A 129 17.87 -5.80 -14.03
C ALA A 129 16.93 -6.61 -14.96
N ALA A 130 15.65 -6.72 -14.61
CA ALA A 130 14.65 -7.42 -15.44
C ALA A 130 14.45 -6.78 -16.82
N LEU A 131 14.51 -5.44 -16.90
CA LEU A 131 14.36 -4.69 -18.15
C LEU A 131 15.59 -4.81 -19.07
N GLN A 132 16.79 -5.03 -18.50
CA GLN A 132 18.03 -5.17 -19.27
C GLN A 132 18.29 -6.61 -19.73
N GLY A 133 17.44 -7.57 -19.34
CA GLY A 133 17.63 -8.99 -19.66
C GLY A 133 18.86 -9.60 -18.99
N GLU A 134 19.46 -8.90 -18.05
CA GLU A 134 20.54 -9.40 -17.23
C GLU A 134 19.97 -10.26 -16.10
N ALA A 135 20.62 -11.38 -15.80
CA ALA A 135 20.34 -12.07 -14.55
C ALA A 135 20.64 -11.07 -13.42
N PRO A 136 19.67 -10.77 -12.53
CA PRO A 136 19.89 -9.80 -11.47
C PRO A 136 21.11 -10.23 -10.65
N HIS A 137 21.92 -9.26 -10.22
CA HIS A 137 23.01 -9.54 -9.30
C HIS A 137 22.45 -10.27 -8.07
N GLU A 138 23.05 -11.36 -7.61
CA GLU A 138 22.53 -12.20 -6.51
C GLU A 138 22.05 -11.37 -5.31
N SER A 139 22.75 -10.28 -4.97
CA SER A 139 22.38 -9.35 -3.90
C SER A 139 21.14 -8.50 -4.16
N ALA A 140 20.65 -8.38 -5.41
CA ALA A 140 19.45 -7.64 -5.76
C ALA A 140 18.17 -8.52 -5.78
N LEU A 141 18.34 -9.83 -5.66
CA LEU A 141 17.27 -10.83 -5.69
C LEU A 141 16.84 -11.31 -4.32
N GLU A 142 17.65 -11.09 -3.29
CA GLU A 142 17.32 -11.50 -1.94
C GLU A 142 16.14 -10.70 -1.43
N ILE A 143 15.01 -11.38 -1.21
CA ILE A 143 13.78 -10.83 -0.66
C ILE A 143 13.59 -11.41 0.73
N GLY A 144 13.57 -10.52 1.73
CA GLY A 144 13.49 -10.96 3.12
C GLY A 144 14.76 -11.65 3.60
N GLU A 145 14.65 -12.49 4.60
CA GLU A 145 15.72 -13.30 5.14
C GLU A 145 15.93 -14.59 4.31
N TRP A 146 15.03 -14.83 3.36
CA TRP A 146 15.11 -15.96 2.44
C TRP A 146 15.96 -15.56 1.24
N GLY A 147 17.05 -16.20 1.03
CA GLY A 147 17.88 -16.01 -0.17
C GLY A 147 17.05 -16.28 -1.43
N GLY A 148 17.00 -15.30 -2.35
CA GLY A 148 16.35 -15.47 -3.63
C GLY A 148 14.89 -14.99 -3.73
N GLU A 149 14.21 -15.35 -4.82
CA GLU A 149 12.84 -14.93 -5.10
C GLU A 149 11.81 -15.70 -4.27
N ILE A 150 10.80 -15.00 -3.74
CA ILE A 150 9.64 -15.61 -3.06
C ILE A 150 8.69 -16.20 -4.11
N LYS A 151 9.06 -17.33 -4.69
CA LYS A 151 8.34 -17.99 -5.76
C LYS A 151 8.35 -19.51 -5.61
N GLY A 152 7.45 -20.16 -6.35
CA GLY A 152 7.32 -21.60 -6.42
C GLY A 152 6.75 -22.22 -5.14
N LYS A 153 6.86 -23.53 -5.10
CA LYS A 153 6.40 -24.33 -3.95
C LYS A 153 7.50 -24.36 -2.89
N ARG A 154 7.16 -23.98 -1.65
CA ARG A 154 8.08 -24.01 -0.51
C ARG A 154 7.45 -24.70 0.69
N ASN A 155 8.21 -25.56 1.35
CA ASN A 155 7.76 -26.22 2.57
C ASN A 155 8.06 -25.36 3.79
N MET A 156 7.06 -25.17 4.66
CA MET A 156 7.15 -24.35 5.87
C MET A 156 6.75 -25.17 7.08
N LEU A 157 7.54 -25.07 8.14
CA LEU A 157 7.29 -25.81 9.39
C LEU A 157 6.37 -25.00 10.32
N VAL A 158 5.28 -25.64 10.76
CA VAL A 158 4.37 -25.12 11.78
C VAL A 158 4.30 -26.09 12.95
N ILE A 159 4.68 -25.62 14.14
CA ILE A 159 4.74 -26.43 15.36
C ILE A 159 3.63 -26.00 16.32
N LEU A 160 2.73 -26.92 16.64
CA LEU A 160 1.72 -26.70 17.65
C LEU A 160 2.32 -26.97 19.04
N VAL A 161 2.16 -26.03 19.97
CA VAL A 161 2.63 -26.20 21.35
C VAL A 161 1.56 -25.88 22.37
N GLU A 162 1.59 -26.60 23.49
CA GLU A 162 0.73 -26.36 24.63
C GLU A 162 1.57 -26.28 25.91
N TYR A 163 1.07 -25.54 26.89
CA TYR A 163 1.74 -25.32 28.16
C TYR A 163 1.38 -26.41 29.18
N THR A 164 2.07 -26.41 30.35
CA THR A 164 1.70 -27.31 31.44
C THR A 164 0.33 -26.98 31.99
N ASP A 165 -0.10 -25.73 31.94
CA ASP A 165 -1.34 -25.17 32.51
C ASP A 165 -2.41 -24.79 31.48
N VAL A 166 -2.07 -24.68 30.20
CA VAL A 166 -3.01 -24.35 29.10
C VAL A 166 -2.84 -25.36 27.97
N LYS A 167 -3.94 -26.04 27.64
CA LYS A 167 -4.00 -27.07 26.57
C LYS A 167 -4.85 -26.56 25.43
N PHE A 168 -4.66 -27.12 24.23
CA PHE A 168 -5.58 -26.87 23.11
C PHE A 168 -7.00 -27.19 23.54
N SER A 169 -7.92 -26.30 23.21
CA SER A 169 -9.34 -26.44 23.52
C SER A 169 -10.16 -26.91 22.33
N ILE A 170 -9.60 -26.83 21.11
CA ILE A 170 -10.21 -27.38 19.90
C ILE A 170 -9.91 -28.87 19.79
N ASP A 171 -10.85 -29.64 19.25
CA ASP A 171 -10.66 -31.06 18.98
C ASP A 171 -9.71 -31.26 17.81
N ASP A 172 -8.80 -32.25 17.92
CA ASP A 172 -7.80 -32.57 16.89
C ASP A 172 -7.08 -31.37 16.28
N PRO A 173 -6.33 -30.61 17.09
CA PRO A 173 -5.71 -29.35 16.65
C PRO A 173 -4.77 -29.52 15.44
N ASN A 174 -4.09 -30.66 15.31
CA ASN A 174 -3.22 -30.93 14.17
C ASN A 174 -3.99 -30.90 12.84
N THR A 175 -5.07 -31.67 12.76
CA THR A 175 -5.93 -31.71 11.55
C THR A 175 -6.58 -30.35 11.31
N GLN A 176 -7.08 -29.68 12.35
CA GLN A 176 -7.73 -28.37 12.21
C GLN A 176 -6.78 -27.32 11.66
N PHE A 177 -5.55 -27.21 12.18
CA PHE A 177 -4.55 -26.29 11.67
C PHE A 177 -4.00 -26.70 10.30
N THR A 178 -3.86 -27.99 10.03
CA THR A 178 -3.49 -28.47 8.68
C THR A 178 -4.51 -28.01 7.64
N ASN A 179 -5.81 -28.12 7.95
CA ASN A 179 -6.89 -27.67 7.06
C ASN A 179 -6.91 -26.13 6.93
N LEU A 180 -6.83 -25.39 8.04
CA LEU A 180 -6.79 -23.93 8.04
C LEU A 180 -5.66 -23.37 7.16
N LEU A 181 -4.51 -24.03 7.18
CA LEU A 181 -3.31 -23.52 6.51
C LEU A 181 -3.17 -24.02 5.07
N ASN A 182 -3.70 -25.22 4.72
CA ASN A 182 -3.44 -25.84 3.42
C ASN A 182 -4.66 -26.24 2.60
N GLN A 183 -5.84 -26.43 3.22
CA GLN A 183 -7.00 -26.96 2.48
C GLN A 183 -7.46 -25.97 1.42
N GLU A 184 -7.44 -26.38 0.16
CA GLU A 184 -7.99 -25.59 -0.94
C GLU A 184 -9.47 -25.27 -0.69
N GLY A 185 -9.82 -23.98 -0.77
CA GLY A 185 -11.19 -23.51 -0.55
C GLY A 185 -11.69 -23.67 0.88
N TYR A 186 -10.79 -23.67 1.89
CA TYR A 186 -11.19 -23.76 3.31
C TYR A 186 -12.30 -22.76 3.65
N ALA A 187 -13.41 -23.27 4.19
CA ALA A 187 -14.60 -22.46 4.48
C ALA A 187 -15.15 -22.67 5.91
N GLU A 188 -14.48 -23.46 6.72
CA GLU A 188 -14.85 -23.65 8.13
C GLU A 188 -14.45 -22.42 8.96
N ASN A 189 -14.99 -22.29 10.16
CA ASN A 189 -14.71 -21.21 11.10
C ASN A 189 -14.88 -19.77 10.52
N GLY A 190 -15.69 -19.60 9.46
CA GLY A 190 -15.88 -18.33 8.74
C GLY A 190 -14.79 -18.04 7.71
N GLY A 191 -13.95 -19.02 7.39
CA GLY A 191 -12.86 -18.90 6.43
C GLY A 191 -13.29 -18.59 5.01
N THR A 192 -12.45 -17.87 4.29
CA THR A 192 -12.61 -17.53 2.86
C THR A 192 -11.68 -18.38 1.98
N GLY A 193 -10.78 -19.11 2.59
CA GLY A 193 -9.76 -19.97 2.04
C GLY A 193 -8.70 -20.24 3.10
N SER A 194 -7.75 -21.12 2.79
CA SER A 194 -6.58 -21.39 3.64
C SER A 194 -5.50 -20.31 3.51
N ALA A 195 -4.47 -20.37 4.37
CA ALA A 195 -3.30 -19.51 4.24
C ALA A 195 -2.56 -19.75 2.91
N SER A 196 -2.46 -21.00 2.46
CA SER A 196 -1.91 -21.36 1.14
C SER A 196 -2.71 -20.72 0.00
N ASP A 197 -4.07 -20.80 0.05
CA ASP A 197 -4.94 -20.11 -0.90
C ASP A 197 -4.70 -18.60 -0.93
N TYR A 198 -4.50 -18.01 0.25
CA TYR A 198 -4.25 -16.56 0.39
C TYR A 198 -2.96 -16.14 -0.30
N PHE A 199 -1.84 -16.79 0.00
CA PHE A 199 -0.55 -16.45 -0.61
C PHE A 199 -0.49 -16.78 -2.10
N ASN A 200 -1.11 -17.87 -2.53
CA ASN A 200 -1.23 -18.19 -3.96
C ASN A 200 -1.98 -17.08 -4.70
N TYR A 201 -3.11 -16.61 -4.16
CA TYR A 201 -3.85 -15.50 -4.74
C TYR A 201 -3.07 -14.18 -4.66
N ALA A 202 -2.49 -13.85 -3.51
CA ALA A 202 -1.74 -12.61 -3.31
C ALA A 202 -0.53 -12.50 -4.24
N SER A 203 0.09 -13.61 -4.60
CA SER A 203 1.20 -13.68 -5.56
C SER A 203 0.75 -13.83 -7.02
N SER A 204 -0.55 -13.92 -7.29
CA SER A 204 -1.09 -14.29 -8.62
C SER A 204 -0.54 -15.65 -9.13
N GLY A 205 -0.48 -16.63 -8.23
CA GLY A 205 -0.01 -17.99 -8.52
C GLY A 205 1.51 -18.15 -8.57
N GLN A 206 2.28 -17.13 -8.20
CA GLN A 206 3.75 -17.22 -8.24
C GLN A 206 4.35 -17.92 -7.02
N PHE A 207 3.65 -17.94 -5.88
CA PHE A 207 4.11 -18.52 -4.61
C PHE A 207 3.08 -19.47 -4.03
N GLU A 208 3.51 -20.69 -3.71
CA GLU A 208 2.67 -21.79 -3.21
C GLU A 208 3.30 -22.39 -1.93
N PRO A 209 3.10 -21.75 -0.75
CA PRO A 209 3.59 -22.31 0.49
C PRO A 209 2.80 -23.58 0.88
N VAL A 210 3.50 -24.57 1.40
CA VAL A 210 2.92 -25.79 2.00
C VAL A 210 3.35 -25.83 3.46
N PHE A 211 2.37 -25.83 4.34
CA PHE A 211 2.59 -25.78 5.78
C PHE A 211 2.53 -27.19 6.39
N ASP A 212 3.69 -27.72 6.79
CA ASP A 212 3.78 -28.99 7.51
C ASP A 212 3.49 -28.75 8.99
N VAL A 213 2.30 -29.18 9.45
CA VAL A 213 1.82 -28.99 10.82
C VAL A 213 2.18 -30.20 11.67
N VAL A 214 2.94 -29.97 12.75
CA VAL A 214 3.38 -31.02 13.68
C VAL A 214 2.97 -30.71 15.12
N GLY A 215 2.94 -31.72 15.97
CA GLY A 215 2.47 -31.60 17.35
C GLY A 215 0.96 -31.87 17.48
N PRO A 216 0.29 -31.44 18.59
CA PRO A 216 0.82 -30.53 19.63
C PRO A 216 1.85 -31.22 20.55
N TYR A 217 2.87 -30.43 20.93
CA TYR A 217 3.85 -30.82 21.93
C TYR A 217 3.64 -30.04 23.22
N THR A 218 3.85 -30.69 24.39
CA THR A 218 3.74 -30.02 25.68
C THR A 218 5.08 -29.44 26.11
N LEU A 219 5.15 -28.12 26.25
CA LEU A 219 6.31 -27.41 26.75
C LEU A 219 6.56 -27.68 28.24
N SER A 220 7.78 -27.47 28.72
CA SER A 220 8.21 -27.79 30.08
C SER A 220 7.63 -26.87 31.15
N ASN A 221 7.22 -25.65 30.76
CA ASN A 221 6.77 -24.63 31.70
C ASN A 221 5.31 -24.20 31.44
N ASN A 222 4.78 -23.38 32.31
CA ASN A 222 3.46 -22.76 32.18
C ASN A 222 3.50 -21.58 31.22
N ARG A 223 2.32 -21.12 30.77
CA ARG A 223 2.17 -19.99 29.85
C ARG A 223 2.91 -18.74 30.31
N LYS A 224 2.76 -18.39 31.62
CA LYS A 224 3.37 -17.19 32.20
C LYS A 224 4.91 -17.19 32.11
N TYR A 225 5.55 -18.35 32.09
CA TYR A 225 7.01 -18.43 31.94
C TYR A 225 7.48 -17.89 30.61
N TYR A 226 6.72 -18.12 29.51
CA TYR A 226 7.10 -17.70 28.18
C TYR A 226 6.58 -16.30 27.83
N GLY A 227 5.32 -15.99 28.15
CA GLY A 227 4.63 -14.76 27.79
C GLY A 227 4.37 -13.78 28.93
N GLY A 228 4.81 -14.11 30.19
CA GLY A 228 4.70 -13.13 31.26
C GLY A 228 5.65 -11.96 31.05
N ASN A 229 5.18 -10.77 31.29
CA ASN A 229 5.97 -9.56 31.04
C ASN A 229 7.17 -9.44 31.96
N ASP A 230 8.30 -9.06 31.41
CA ASP A 230 9.50 -8.70 32.17
C ASP A 230 9.35 -7.29 32.80
N LYS A 231 10.41 -6.80 33.43
CA LYS A 231 10.42 -5.46 34.06
C LYS A 231 10.26 -4.29 33.06
N TYR A 232 10.41 -4.56 31.78
CA TYR A 232 10.25 -3.58 30.70
C TYR A 232 8.88 -3.66 30.01
N GLY A 233 8.10 -4.70 30.32
CA GLY A 233 6.79 -4.97 29.73
C GLY A 233 6.86 -5.82 28.47
N ASP A 234 8.00 -6.45 28.19
CA ASP A 234 8.20 -7.36 27.06
C ASP A 234 7.98 -8.81 27.50
N ASP A 235 7.59 -9.69 26.58
CA ASP A 235 7.43 -11.12 26.85
C ASP A 235 8.76 -11.73 27.33
N GLN A 236 8.72 -12.56 28.38
CA GLN A 236 9.92 -13.02 29.06
C GLN A 236 10.78 -13.98 28.24
N ALA A 237 10.16 -14.91 27.52
CA ALA A 237 10.90 -16.01 26.92
C ALA A 237 10.27 -16.59 25.60
N PRO A 238 9.78 -15.77 24.67
CA PRO A 238 9.14 -16.28 23.45
C PRO A 238 10.13 -17.02 22.54
N ALA A 239 11.38 -16.59 22.44
CA ALA A 239 12.41 -17.28 21.67
C ALA A 239 12.77 -18.64 22.29
N ILE A 240 12.72 -18.76 23.62
CA ILE A 240 12.90 -20.04 24.32
C ILE A 240 11.71 -20.97 24.03
N GLN A 241 10.49 -20.44 23.98
CA GLN A 241 9.30 -21.19 23.54
C GLN A 241 9.52 -21.83 22.16
N ALA A 242 9.94 -21.02 21.20
CA ALA A 242 10.19 -21.47 19.82
C ALA A 242 11.33 -22.48 19.73
N LYS A 243 12.42 -22.25 20.49
CA LYS A 243 13.53 -23.22 20.58
C LYS A 243 13.09 -24.56 21.15
N GLU A 244 12.36 -24.56 22.26
CA GLU A 244 11.84 -25.79 22.88
C GLU A 244 10.86 -26.52 21.97
N ALA A 245 10.04 -25.77 21.21
CA ALA A 245 9.18 -26.36 20.18
C ALA A 245 9.99 -27.11 19.11
N CYS A 246 11.09 -26.55 18.65
CA CYS A 246 12.00 -27.20 17.71
C CYS A 246 12.65 -28.46 18.32
N GLU A 247 13.11 -28.39 19.56
CA GLU A 247 13.73 -29.53 20.26
C GLU A 247 12.75 -30.72 20.39
N LEU A 248 11.49 -30.41 20.71
CA LEU A 248 10.43 -31.41 20.80
C LEU A 248 10.07 -32.00 19.41
N ALA A 249 10.01 -31.17 18.40
CA ALA A 249 9.77 -31.62 17.01
C ALA A 249 10.90 -32.53 16.50
N ASP A 250 12.15 -32.16 16.72
CA ASP A 250 13.34 -32.95 16.36
C ASP A 250 13.34 -34.31 17.07
N ALA A 251 13.10 -34.29 18.38
CA ALA A 251 12.98 -35.52 19.19
C ALA A 251 11.83 -36.47 18.73
N ASN A 252 10.83 -35.94 18.03
CA ASN A 252 9.73 -36.72 17.44
C ASN A 252 9.95 -36.99 15.94
N GLY A 253 11.16 -36.75 15.40
CA GLY A 253 11.55 -37.19 14.07
C GLY A 253 11.17 -36.26 12.93
N VAL A 254 10.94 -34.99 13.21
CA VAL A 254 10.74 -33.96 12.17
C VAL A 254 12.09 -33.73 11.49
N ASP A 255 12.12 -33.83 10.17
CA ASP A 255 13.31 -33.58 9.34
C ASP A 255 13.38 -32.11 8.95
N PHE A 256 14.17 -31.33 9.68
CA PHE A 256 14.34 -29.90 9.48
C PHE A 256 15.06 -29.52 8.18
N SER A 257 15.75 -30.47 7.53
CA SER A 257 16.42 -30.18 6.26
C SER A 257 15.47 -29.82 5.13
N LYS A 258 14.18 -30.15 5.27
CA LYS A 258 13.11 -29.83 4.30
C LYS A 258 12.70 -28.37 4.26
N TYR A 259 13.07 -27.60 5.29
CA TYR A 259 12.64 -26.20 5.49
C TYR A 259 13.74 -25.17 5.25
N ASP A 260 14.83 -25.59 4.64
CA ASP A 260 15.90 -24.78 4.04
C ASP A 260 15.69 -24.82 2.51
N ASN A 261 14.72 -24.04 2.01
CA ASN A 261 14.28 -24.13 0.60
C ASN A 261 15.29 -23.52 -0.38
N ASP A 262 16.16 -22.60 0.07
CA ASP A 262 17.19 -21.95 -0.75
C ASP A 262 18.58 -22.55 -0.57
N ASN A 263 18.74 -23.51 0.36
CA ASN A 263 19.98 -24.21 0.68
C ASN A 263 21.10 -23.31 1.25
N ASP A 264 20.74 -22.25 1.98
CA ASP A 264 21.73 -21.37 2.66
C ASP A 264 22.24 -21.96 3.99
N GLY A 265 21.68 -23.07 4.44
CA GLY A 265 22.04 -23.76 5.68
C GLY A 265 21.27 -23.29 6.90
N LYS A 266 20.21 -22.50 6.70
CA LYS A 266 19.28 -22.05 7.73
C LYS A 266 17.86 -22.60 7.45
N ILE A 267 17.06 -22.68 8.50
CA ILE A 267 15.63 -22.93 8.38
C ILE A 267 14.97 -21.58 8.00
N ASP A 268 14.21 -21.55 6.90
CA ASP A 268 13.60 -20.31 6.38
C ASP A 268 12.69 -19.64 7.44
N LEU A 269 11.87 -20.42 8.12
CA LEU A 269 11.01 -19.96 9.21
C LEU A 269 10.51 -21.16 10.03
N VAL A 270 10.47 -21.00 11.35
CA VAL A 270 9.67 -21.86 12.23
C VAL A 270 8.47 -21.05 12.70
N PHE A 271 7.27 -21.54 12.41
CA PHE A 271 6.04 -20.93 12.90
C PHE A 271 5.48 -21.70 14.09
N VAL A 272 5.26 -21.04 15.23
CA VAL A 272 4.73 -21.65 16.44
C VAL A 272 3.28 -21.22 16.65
N VAL A 273 2.37 -22.19 16.77
CA VAL A 273 0.99 -21.95 17.21
C VAL A 273 0.83 -22.47 18.62
N TYR A 274 0.53 -21.57 19.56
CA TYR A 274 0.39 -21.93 20.98
C TYR A 274 -1.06 -21.98 21.42
N ALA A 275 -1.34 -22.85 22.41
CA ALA A 275 -2.68 -23.05 22.97
C ALA A 275 -3.22 -21.80 23.69
N GLY A 276 -4.52 -21.53 23.53
CA GLY A 276 -5.26 -20.46 24.21
C GLY A 276 -5.34 -19.18 23.39
N HIS A 277 -5.57 -18.06 24.09
CA HIS A 277 -5.75 -16.72 23.53
C HIS A 277 -4.47 -15.89 23.61
N ASN A 278 -4.41 -14.80 22.84
CA ASN A 278 -3.30 -13.84 22.82
C ASN A 278 -3.68 -12.46 23.38
N PRO A 279 -2.71 -11.68 23.91
CA PRO A 279 -2.96 -10.35 24.48
C PRO A 279 -3.38 -9.31 23.45
N ALA A 280 -2.92 -9.40 22.19
CA ALA A 280 -3.25 -8.46 21.13
C ALA A 280 -4.76 -8.37 20.86
N GLU A 281 -5.48 -9.47 21.11
CA GLU A 281 -6.94 -9.56 21.00
C GLU A 281 -7.69 -9.46 22.33
N GLY A 282 -7.02 -9.02 23.39
CA GLY A 282 -7.60 -8.84 24.72
C GLY A 282 -7.59 -10.10 25.60
N GLY A 283 -6.85 -11.13 25.20
CA GLY A 283 -6.61 -12.33 25.99
C GLY A 283 -5.71 -12.08 27.20
N PRO A 284 -5.25 -13.13 27.87
CA PRO A 284 -4.45 -13.01 29.08
C PRO A 284 -3.13 -12.26 28.83
N ALA A 285 -2.81 -11.29 29.69
CA ALA A 285 -1.60 -10.49 29.61
C ALA A 285 -0.29 -11.27 29.88
N ASP A 286 -0.40 -12.52 30.33
CA ASP A 286 0.71 -13.43 30.55
C ASP A 286 0.86 -14.49 29.44
N ALA A 287 0.19 -14.29 28.29
CA ALA A 287 0.40 -15.04 27.09
C ALA A 287 1.35 -14.30 26.16
N VAL A 288 2.03 -15.02 25.27
CA VAL A 288 2.92 -14.45 24.26
C VAL A 288 2.11 -13.59 23.29
N TRP A 289 2.58 -12.39 22.99
CA TRP A 289 2.04 -11.56 21.92
C TRP A 289 2.40 -12.17 20.56
N PRO A 290 1.49 -12.31 19.58
CA PRO A 290 1.83 -12.77 18.25
C PRO A 290 2.85 -11.85 17.58
N HIS A 291 3.95 -12.43 17.10
CA HIS A 291 5.05 -11.69 16.49
C HIS A 291 5.95 -12.58 15.62
N LYS A 292 6.77 -11.95 14.77
CA LYS A 292 7.95 -12.54 14.12
C LYS A 292 9.21 -11.99 14.79
N TRP A 293 10.14 -12.84 15.15
CA TRP A 293 11.42 -12.41 15.71
C TRP A 293 12.57 -13.33 15.31
N ASP A 294 13.78 -12.80 15.49
CA ASP A 294 15.01 -13.55 15.27
C ASP A 294 15.52 -14.15 16.58
N VAL A 295 16.23 -15.26 16.42
CA VAL A 295 16.89 -15.96 17.51
C VAL A 295 18.30 -15.39 17.69
N TYR A 296 18.66 -15.00 18.93
CA TYR A 296 19.97 -14.44 19.26
C TYR A 296 20.61 -15.23 20.37
N PRO A 297 21.67 -16.03 20.05
CA PRO A 297 22.49 -16.68 21.08
C PRO A 297 23.07 -15.68 22.09
N GLY A 298 22.92 -16.01 23.37
CA GLY A 298 23.39 -15.17 24.48
C GLY A 298 22.55 -13.93 24.77
N TYR A 299 21.46 -13.72 24.03
CA TYR A 299 20.53 -12.60 24.27
C TYR A 299 19.12 -13.10 24.59
N ASN A 300 18.36 -13.59 23.61
CA ASN A 300 17.00 -14.08 23.82
C ASN A 300 16.92 -15.62 23.96
N ILE A 301 18.03 -16.32 23.74
CA ILE A 301 18.23 -17.72 24.12
C ILE A 301 19.55 -17.86 24.91
N PRO A 302 19.63 -18.82 25.87
CA PRO A 302 20.83 -18.97 26.70
C PRO A 302 22.05 -19.58 25.97
N ASP A 303 21.86 -20.16 24.79
CA ASP A 303 22.88 -20.79 24.00
C ASP A 303 23.94 -19.78 23.54
N SER A 304 25.19 -20.20 23.38
CA SER A 304 26.27 -19.35 22.88
C SER A 304 26.38 -19.34 21.35
N THR A 305 25.65 -20.22 20.67
CA THR A 305 25.59 -20.38 19.21
C THR A 305 24.16 -20.67 18.79
N TYR A 306 23.86 -20.44 17.50
CA TYR A 306 22.55 -20.80 16.95
C TYR A 306 22.28 -22.30 17.11
N PRO A 307 21.09 -22.71 17.62
CA PRO A 307 20.64 -24.09 17.62
C PRO A 307 20.66 -24.67 16.22
N ARG A 308 20.91 -25.98 16.11
CA ARG A 308 20.91 -26.69 14.82
C ARG A 308 20.08 -27.96 14.92
N TYR A 309 19.25 -28.17 13.92
CA TYR A 309 18.43 -29.36 13.74
C TYR A 309 18.70 -29.90 12.33
N ASP A 310 19.07 -31.18 12.19
CA ASP A 310 19.50 -31.81 10.93
C ASP A 310 20.57 -30.98 10.16
N GLY A 311 21.47 -30.31 10.90
CA GLY A 311 22.53 -29.49 10.35
C GLY A 311 22.12 -28.07 9.93
N LYS A 312 20.82 -27.75 9.95
CA LYS A 312 20.30 -26.40 9.62
C LYS A 312 20.23 -25.51 10.84
N GLN A 313 20.58 -24.24 10.69
CA GLN A 313 20.52 -23.25 11.78
C GLN A 313 19.08 -22.79 12.00
N PHE A 314 18.66 -22.69 13.26
CA PHE A 314 17.44 -22.03 13.67
C PHE A 314 17.74 -20.56 13.98
N THR A 315 17.28 -19.64 13.15
CA THR A 315 17.63 -18.21 13.22
C THR A 315 16.41 -17.30 13.35
N VAL A 316 15.23 -17.77 12.96
CA VAL A 316 14.02 -16.94 12.88
C VAL A 316 12.78 -17.76 13.24
N TYR A 317 11.85 -17.13 13.93
CA TYR A 317 10.54 -17.72 14.22
C TYR A 317 9.43 -16.68 14.12
N ALA A 318 8.19 -17.16 13.98
CA ALA A 318 6.98 -16.38 14.17
C ALA A 318 6.00 -17.15 15.04
N CYS A 319 5.04 -16.48 15.65
CA CYS A 319 4.05 -17.17 16.49
C CYS A 319 2.67 -16.52 16.45
N THR A 320 1.65 -17.32 16.74
CA THR A 320 0.27 -16.87 16.97
C THR A 320 -0.46 -17.83 17.90
N SER A 321 -1.66 -17.42 18.35
CA SER A 321 -2.47 -18.21 19.27
C SER A 321 -3.45 -19.17 18.57
N GLU A 322 -3.92 -20.19 19.31
CA GLU A 322 -5.00 -21.08 18.90
C GLU A 322 -6.32 -20.37 18.68
N LEU A 323 -6.68 -19.46 19.61
CA LEU A 323 -8.01 -18.89 19.73
C LEU A 323 -8.04 -17.40 19.40
N LYS A 324 -9.08 -16.98 18.67
CA LYS A 324 -9.37 -15.58 18.41
C LYS A 324 -10.09 -14.91 19.59
N GLY A 325 -9.87 -13.60 19.72
CA GLY A 325 -10.51 -12.78 20.76
C GLY A 325 -9.98 -13.09 22.14
N TYR A 326 -10.78 -12.79 23.16
CA TYR A 326 -10.39 -12.90 24.56
C TYR A 326 -11.23 -13.89 25.36
N ARG A 327 -12.19 -14.54 24.74
CA ARG A 327 -13.14 -15.49 25.36
C ARG A 327 -13.61 -16.54 24.37
N GLY A 328 -14.03 -17.68 24.94
CA GLY A 328 -14.60 -18.79 24.18
C GLY A 328 -13.54 -19.72 23.62
N THR A 329 -13.96 -20.58 22.72
CA THR A 329 -13.14 -21.63 22.11
C THR A 329 -13.16 -21.54 20.58
N ASN A 330 -13.40 -20.34 20.03
CA ASN A 330 -13.38 -20.14 18.59
C ASN A 330 -11.94 -20.11 18.09
N MET A 331 -11.61 -21.04 17.24
CA MET A 331 -10.31 -21.13 16.59
C MET A 331 -9.97 -19.81 15.86
N THR A 332 -8.71 -19.43 15.84
CA THR A 332 -8.21 -18.26 15.10
C THR A 332 -8.48 -18.40 13.59
N GLY A 333 -8.49 -17.27 12.87
CA GLY A 333 -8.43 -17.25 11.41
C GLY A 333 -6.99 -17.20 10.91
N ILE A 334 -6.84 -17.01 9.59
CA ILE A 334 -5.51 -16.94 8.95
C ILE A 334 -4.85 -15.56 9.07
N GLY A 335 -5.59 -14.52 9.52
CA GLY A 335 -5.13 -13.13 9.41
C GLY A 335 -3.84 -12.86 10.17
N SER A 336 -3.76 -13.21 11.47
CA SER A 336 -2.54 -13.04 12.26
C SER A 336 -1.41 -13.94 11.76
N PHE A 337 -1.72 -15.19 11.40
CA PHE A 337 -0.74 -16.09 10.80
C PHE A 337 -0.12 -15.51 9.52
N CYS A 338 -0.96 -15.05 8.59
CA CYS A 338 -0.47 -14.47 7.33
C CYS A 338 0.26 -13.14 7.53
N HIS A 339 -0.10 -12.34 8.53
CA HIS A 339 0.61 -11.12 8.89
C HIS A 339 2.05 -11.44 9.34
N GLU A 340 2.21 -12.32 10.34
CA GLU A 340 3.53 -12.70 10.87
C GLU A 340 4.38 -13.41 9.81
N PHE A 341 3.76 -14.24 8.98
CA PHE A 341 4.44 -14.87 7.86
C PHE A 341 4.90 -13.84 6.81
N SER A 342 4.11 -12.79 6.58
CA SER A 342 4.47 -11.70 5.65
C SER A 342 5.70 -10.92 6.12
N HIS A 343 5.92 -10.82 7.43
CA HIS A 343 7.18 -10.29 7.96
C HIS A 343 8.37 -11.17 7.61
N ALA A 344 8.23 -12.49 7.69
CA ALA A 344 9.31 -13.40 7.33
C ALA A 344 9.69 -13.31 5.85
N ILE A 345 8.74 -12.99 4.97
CA ILE A 345 9.03 -12.70 3.56
C ILE A 345 9.36 -11.25 3.28
N GLY A 346 9.55 -10.42 4.32
CA GLY A 346 10.20 -9.11 4.25
C GLY A 346 9.29 -7.89 4.17
N LEU A 347 8.03 -7.98 4.55
CA LEU A 347 7.15 -6.81 4.64
C LEU A 347 7.23 -6.16 6.03
N PRO A 348 7.29 -4.83 6.11
CA PRO A 348 7.23 -4.09 7.37
C PRO A 348 5.78 -3.81 7.77
N ASP A 349 5.60 -3.34 9.01
CA ASP A 349 4.34 -2.77 9.45
C ASP A 349 4.06 -1.39 8.84
N TRP A 350 2.79 -1.15 8.48
CA TRP A 350 2.33 0.13 7.96
C TRP A 350 1.62 0.99 8.99
N TYR A 351 1.51 0.54 10.23
CA TYR A 351 0.99 1.35 11.33
C TYR A 351 2.11 2.13 12.05
N ASP A 352 1.73 3.03 12.92
CA ASP A 352 2.65 3.78 13.78
C ASP A 352 3.06 2.90 14.98
N THR A 353 4.23 2.30 14.88
CA THR A 353 4.79 1.39 15.89
C THR A 353 5.18 2.08 17.20
N GLU A 354 5.24 3.42 17.25
CA GLU A 354 5.62 4.16 18.45
C GLU A 354 4.43 4.77 19.18
N ASN A 355 3.54 5.45 18.45
CA ASN A 355 2.54 6.34 19.02
C ASN A 355 1.10 5.92 18.73
N ASN A 356 0.88 5.13 17.70
CA ASN A 356 -0.42 4.73 17.16
C ASN A 356 -1.35 5.93 16.84
N VAL A 357 -0.78 7.01 16.28
CA VAL A 357 -1.52 8.22 15.90
C VAL A 357 -1.57 8.46 14.40
N CYS A 358 -0.67 7.83 13.64
CA CYS A 358 -0.62 7.94 12.19
C CYS A 358 -1.63 7.02 11.52
N PHE A 359 -2.10 7.44 10.35
CA PHE A 359 -3.13 6.70 9.64
C PHE A 359 -2.59 5.42 8.96
N GLY A 360 -1.42 5.50 8.32
CA GLY A 360 -0.81 4.40 7.58
C GLY A 360 -1.71 3.86 6.47
N MET A 361 -1.95 2.54 6.47
CA MET A 361 -2.77 1.85 5.46
C MET A 361 -4.07 1.24 6.02
N ASP A 362 -4.27 1.25 7.33
CA ASP A 362 -5.46 0.78 8.04
C ASP A 362 -5.94 -0.61 7.55
N TYR A 363 -7.23 -0.82 7.31
CA TYR A 363 -7.79 -2.09 6.83
C TYR A 363 -7.48 -2.41 5.36
N ALA A 364 -6.83 -1.51 4.61
CA ALA A 364 -6.42 -1.78 3.24
C ALA A 364 -5.15 -2.64 3.12
N SER A 365 -4.52 -2.99 4.23
CA SER A 365 -3.31 -3.80 4.27
C SER A 365 -3.37 -4.87 5.36
N ILE A 366 -2.90 -6.07 5.02
CA ILE A 366 -2.67 -7.14 6.00
C ILE A 366 -1.57 -6.76 7.01
N MET A 367 -0.59 -5.95 6.59
CA MET A 367 0.50 -5.45 7.43
C MET A 367 0.09 -4.24 8.30
N HIS A 368 -1.21 -4.05 8.49
CA HIS A 368 -1.84 -3.13 9.42
C HIS A 368 -3.09 -3.81 10.00
N ALA A 369 -4.21 -3.10 10.17
CA ALA A 369 -5.43 -3.66 10.77
C ALA A 369 -6.19 -4.65 9.85
N GLY A 370 -5.82 -4.78 8.58
CA GLY A 370 -6.49 -5.68 7.63
C GLY A 370 -6.43 -7.15 8.02
N ASN A 371 -5.42 -7.56 8.80
CA ASN A 371 -5.32 -8.91 9.35
C ASN A 371 -6.54 -9.31 10.23
N TYR A 372 -7.29 -8.34 10.76
CA TYR A 372 -8.45 -8.58 11.61
C TYR A 372 -9.80 -8.67 10.86
N LEU A 373 -9.85 -8.33 9.58
CA LEU A 373 -11.11 -8.35 8.82
C LEU A 373 -11.78 -9.73 8.88
N ASN A 374 -13.11 -9.73 9.02
CA ASN A 374 -13.91 -10.93 9.26
C ASN A 374 -13.40 -11.74 10.47
N SER A 375 -13.06 -11.07 11.56
CA SER A 375 -12.48 -11.73 12.74
C SER A 375 -11.24 -12.58 12.40
N SER A 376 -10.33 -12.03 11.66
CA SER A 376 -9.08 -12.62 11.15
C SER A 376 -9.24 -13.75 10.13
N CYS A 377 -10.45 -13.96 9.58
CA CYS A 377 -10.71 -15.03 8.63
C CYS A 377 -10.59 -14.61 7.15
N THR A 378 -10.56 -13.30 6.86
CA THR A 378 -10.53 -12.78 5.49
C THR A 378 -9.69 -11.50 5.41
N PRO A 379 -8.36 -11.59 5.55
CA PRO A 379 -7.50 -10.43 5.33
C PRO A 379 -7.60 -9.95 3.88
N PRO A 380 -7.43 -8.64 3.59
CA PRO A 380 -7.42 -8.14 2.22
C PRO A 380 -6.23 -8.73 1.48
N THR A 381 -6.33 -8.90 0.16
CA THR A 381 -5.16 -9.31 -0.62
C THR A 381 -4.07 -8.24 -0.57
N TYR A 382 -2.82 -8.64 -0.77
CA TYR A 382 -1.69 -7.69 -0.83
C TYR A 382 -1.98 -6.53 -1.76
N ASN A 383 -1.67 -5.32 -1.32
CA ASN A 383 -1.72 -4.12 -2.13
C ASN A 383 -0.52 -4.06 -3.11
N ILE A 384 -0.57 -3.11 -4.04
CA ILE A 384 0.45 -3.00 -5.09
C ILE A 384 1.85 -2.70 -4.54
N LEU A 385 1.96 -1.97 -3.41
CA LEU A 385 3.24 -1.73 -2.73
C LEU A 385 3.80 -3.04 -2.15
N GLU A 386 2.98 -3.79 -1.41
CA GLU A 386 3.37 -5.07 -0.83
C GLU A 386 3.81 -6.06 -1.90
N ARG A 387 3.02 -6.20 -2.98
CA ARG A 387 3.37 -7.06 -4.13
C ARG A 387 4.66 -6.62 -4.81
N TRP A 388 4.89 -5.32 -4.93
CA TRP A 388 6.12 -4.77 -5.51
C TRP A 388 7.33 -5.07 -4.62
N LEU A 389 7.22 -4.86 -3.31
CA LEU A 389 8.31 -5.09 -2.35
C LEU A 389 8.73 -6.57 -2.31
N VAL A 390 7.79 -7.51 -2.34
CA VAL A 390 8.10 -8.95 -2.36
C VAL A 390 8.39 -9.51 -3.76
N GLY A 391 8.39 -8.66 -4.80
CA GLY A 391 8.76 -9.05 -6.16
C GLY A 391 7.68 -9.77 -6.97
N TRP A 392 6.41 -9.76 -6.53
CA TRP A 392 5.31 -10.40 -7.26
C TRP A 392 4.67 -9.51 -8.32
N ALA A 393 4.74 -8.20 -8.16
CA ALA A 393 4.24 -7.23 -9.14
C ALA A 393 5.30 -6.21 -9.53
N LEU A 394 5.15 -5.65 -10.72
CA LEU A 394 5.97 -4.57 -11.25
C LEU A 394 5.05 -3.44 -11.71
N PRO A 395 4.83 -2.40 -10.89
CA PRO A 395 3.99 -1.28 -11.28
C PRO A 395 4.49 -0.61 -12.56
N LYS A 396 3.57 -0.32 -13.47
CA LYS A 396 3.86 0.35 -14.74
C LYS A 396 4.11 1.84 -14.49
N GLU A 397 5.15 2.39 -15.09
CA GLU A 397 5.46 3.81 -14.91
C GLU A 397 4.50 4.69 -15.72
N ILE A 398 3.96 5.74 -15.10
CA ILE A 398 3.24 6.81 -15.77
C ILE A 398 4.27 7.83 -16.25
N HIS A 399 4.57 7.81 -17.54
CA HIS A 399 5.55 8.68 -18.17
C HIS A 399 4.97 9.52 -19.30
N SER A 400 3.71 9.29 -19.69
CA SER A 400 3.04 10.01 -20.76
C SER A 400 1.64 10.47 -20.36
N ALA A 401 1.17 11.55 -20.95
CA ALA A 401 -0.23 11.96 -20.88
C ALA A 401 -1.11 10.99 -21.69
N GLY A 402 -2.35 10.75 -21.22
CA GLY A 402 -3.30 9.89 -21.93
C GLY A 402 -4.26 9.14 -21.01
N ASN A 403 -5.01 8.22 -21.59
CA ASN A 403 -5.98 7.40 -20.85
C ASN A 403 -5.32 6.14 -20.30
N TYR A 404 -5.53 5.90 -19.03
CA TYR A 404 -5.05 4.73 -18.31
C TYR A 404 -6.23 3.91 -17.76
N GLN A 405 -6.05 2.61 -17.77
CA GLN A 405 -6.99 1.66 -17.20
C GLN A 405 -6.25 0.74 -16.25
N ILE A 406 -6.79 0.57 -15.05
CA ILE A 406 -6.21 -0.24 -13.98
C ILE A 406 -7.16 -1.39 -13.71
N SER A 407 -6.70 -2.61 -13.91
CA SER A 407 -7.43 -3.81 -13.52
C SER A 407 -7.32 -4.05 -12.00
N HIS A 408 -8.17 -4.90 -11.46
CA HIS A 408 -8.10 -5.23 -10.03
C HIS A 408 -6.69 -5.73 -9.65
N VAL A 409 -6.17 -5.27 -8.52
CA VAL A 409 -4.79 -5.57 -8.05
C VAL A 409 -4.46 -7.07 -7.98
N GLY A 410 -5.46 -7.93 -7.81
CA GLY A 410 -5.33 -9.40 -7.88
C GLY A 410 -4.74 -9.92 -9.20
N THR A 411 -4.71 -9.11 -10.25
CA THR A 411 -4.05 -9.41 -11.53
C THR A 411 -2.62 -8.86 -11.62
N ASN A 412 -2.05 -8.39 -10.52
CA ASN A 412 -0.76 -7.68 -10.46
C ASN A 412 -0.70 -6.39 -11.27
N ASP A 413 -1.87 -5.79 -11.57
CA ASP A 413 -1.96 -4.53 -12.31
C ASP A 413 -1.90 -3.34 -11.36
N GLY A 414 -1.11 -2.34 -11.73
CA GLY A 414 -0.96 -1.10 -11.00
C GLY A 414 0.05 -0.18 -11.67
N TYR A 415 0.03 1.08 -11.26
CA TYR A 415 0.90 2.10 -11.83
C TYR A 415 1.73 2.80 -10.75
N ILE A 416 2.86 3.35 -11.16
CA ILE A 416 3.74 4.19 -10.33
C ILE A 416 3.96 5.52 -11.04
N LEU A 417 3.83 6.62 -10.28
CA LEU A 417 4.27 7.95 -10.66
C LEU A 417 5.38 8.39 -9.72
N TRP A 418 6.54 8.68 -10.26
CA TRP A 418 7.65 9.24 -9.51
C TRP A 418 7.36 10.70 -9.14
N ALA A 419 7.55 11.04 -7.88
CA ALA A 419 7.26 12.36 -7.33
C ALA A 419 8.50 13.25 -7.26
N ASN A 420 9.69 12.69 -7.49
CA ASN A 420 10.96 13.42 -7.58
C ASN A 420 11.89 12.78 -8.62
N GLU A 421 12.91 13.53 -9.06
CA GLU A 421 13.89 13.09 -10.07
C GLU A 421 14.77 11.93 -9.59
N ASP A 422 15.09 11.88 -8.30
CA ASP A 422 15.91 10.83 -7.69
C ASP A 422 15.18 9.48 -7.56
N LYS A 423 13.88 9.43 -7.88
CA LYS A 423 13.03 8.24 -7.77
C LYS A 423 13.03 7.63 -6.36
N THR A 424 12.99 8.49 -5.35
CA THR A 424 12.94 8.12 -3.92
C THR A 424 11.61 8.47 -3.26
N GLU A 425 10.69 9.08 -4.02
CA GLU A 425 9.32 9.37 -3.63
C GLU A 425 8.38 9.07 -4.80
N CYS A 426 7.26 8.42 -4.52
CA CYS A 426 6.32 8.03 -5.56
C CYS A 426 4.86 7.96 -5.08
N PHE A 427 3.95 7.95 -6.06
CA PHE A 427 2.57 7.55 -5.87
C PHE A 427 2.32 6.23 -6.59
N LEU A 428 1.67 5.29 -5.91
CA LEU A 428 1.24 4.01 -6.45
C LEU A 428 -0.28 4.00 -6.61
N PHE A 429 -0.76 3.43 -7.70
CA PHE A 429 -2.18 3.39 -8.06
C PHE A 429 -2.62 1.96 -8.28
N GLU A 430 -3.70 1.55 -7.62
CA GLU A 430 -4.32 0.24 -7.80
C GLU A 430 -5.84 0.34 -7.85
N ALA A 431 -6.51 -0.67 -8.39
CA ALA A 431 -7.95 -0.79 -8.38
C ALA A 431 -8.42 -1.86 -7.39
N ARG A 432 -9.39 -1.50 -6.54
CA ARG A 432 -10.11 -2.38 -5.62
C ARG A 432 -11.60 -2.24 -5.88
N THR A 433 -12.14 -3.09 -6.76
CA THR A 433 -13.54 -3.03 -7.18
C THR A 433 -14.30 -4.29 -6.77
N LYS A 434 -15.55 -4.16 -6.37
CA LYS A 434 -16.43 -5.30 -6.07
C LYS A 434 -16.60 -6.21 -7.27
N ALA A 435 -16.77 -5.61 -8.46
CA ALA A 435 -16.90 -6.33 -9.71
C ALA A 435 -15.63 -7.10 -10.11
N GLY A 436 -14.45 -6.79 -9.51
CA GLY A 436 -13.21 -7.54 -9.66
C GLY A 436 -13.29 -8.96 -9.07
N GLY A 437 -14.28 -9.22 -8.21
CA GLY A 437 -14.60 -10.56 -7.72
C GLY A 437 -13.54 -11.16 -6.78
N CYS A 438 -12.67 -10.35 -6.19
CA CYS A 438 -11.69 -10.83 -5.22
C CYS A 438 -12.37 -11.22 -3.91
N LYS A 439 -12.34 -12.52 -3.60
CA LYS A 439 -12.93 -13.05 -2.36
C LYS A 439 -12.24 -12.47 -1.10
N TRP A 440 -10.94 -12.16 -1.18
CA TRP A 440 -10.14 -11.65 -0.09
C TRP A 440 -10.44 -10.16 0.19
N ASP A 441 -10.88 -9.39 -0.84
CA ASP A 441 -11.25 -7.99 -0.67
C ASP A 441 -12.73 -7.79 -0.30
N LYS A 442 -13.47 -8.87 -0.06
CA LYS A 442 -14.89 -8.77 0.29
C LYS A 442 -15.14 -7.77 1.41
N TYR A 443 -14.46 -7.94 2.54
CA TYR A 443 -14.65 -7.06 3.69
C TYR A 443 -13.99 -5.69 3.53
N LEU A 444 -12.94 -5.58 2.73
CA LEU A 444 -12.38 -4.28 2.33
C LEU A 444 -13.41 -3.48 1.52
N ASN A 445 -14.13 -4.13 0.61
CA ASN A 445 -15.10 -3.46 -0.25
C ASN A 445 -16.49 -3.27 0.40
N GLU A 446 -16.98 -4.26 1.15
CA GLU A 446 -18.34 -4.24 1.74
C GLU A 446 -18.37 -3.63 3.15
N GLY A 447 -17.22 -3.62 3.82
CA GLY A 447 -17.08 -3.20 5.20
C GLY A 447 -17.17 -4.35 6.20
N ASP A 448 -16.75 -4.08 7.43
CA ASP A 448 -16.87 -4.99 8.56
C ASP A 448 -17.54 -4.28 9.75
N PRO A 449 -18.81 -4.59 10.02
CA PRO A 449 -19.55 -3.95 11.10
C PRO A 449 -18.97 -4.22 12.49
N THR A 450 -18.19 -5.31 12.64
CA THR A 450 -17.55 -5.66 13.92
C THR A 450 -16.59 -4.57 14.37
N TYR A 451 -15.94 -3.90 13.41
CA TYR A 451 -14.96 -2.85 13.65
C TYR A 451 -15.45 -1.45 13.28
N GLY A 452 -16.73 -1.29 12.93
CA GLY A 452 -17.27 -0.03 12.44
C GLY A 452 -16.73 0.40 11.08
N PHE A 453 -16.06 -0.52 10.37
CA PHE A 453 -15.46 -0.26 9.06
C PHE A 453 -16.52 -0.34 7.95
N GLN A 454 -16.64 0.74 7.15
CA GLN A 454 -17.69 0.83 6.12
C GLN A 454 -17.31 0.21 4.77
N GLY A 455 -16.02 -0.08 4.58
CA GLY A 455 -15.51 -0.51 3.27
C GLY A 455 -15.51 0.60 2.23
N GLY A 456 -15.26 0.21 0.98
CA GLY A 456 -15.26 1.10 -0.18
C GLY A 456 -14.77 0.39 -1.44
N GLU A 457 -14.89 1.06 -2.58
CA GLU A 457 -14.35 0.57 -3.85
C GLU A 457 -13.87 1.71 -4.73
N GLY A 458 -12.97 1.42 -5.66
CA GLY A 458 -12.40 2.37 -6.60
C GLY A 458 -10.88 2.26 -6.67
N MET A 459 -10.24 3.37 -7.00
CA MET A 459 -8.79 3.48 -6.99
C MET A 459 -8.29 3.79 -5.58
N LEU A 460 -7.36 2.99 -5.07
CA LEU A 460 -6.51 3.37 -3.95
C LEU A 460 -5.21 3.96 -4.47
N VAL A 461 -4.75 5.00 -3.80
CA VAL A 461 -3.50 5.70 -4.11
C VAL A 461 -2.63 5.68 -2.85
N TYR A 462 -1.39 5.26 -2.99
CA TYR A 462 -0.43 5.23 -1.89
C TYR A 462 0.65 6.26 -2.13
N HIS A 463 0.96 7.09 -1.14
CA HIS A 463 2.11 7.97 -1.15
C HIS A 463 3.25 7.29 -0.39
N VAL A 464 4.38 7.10 -1.06
CA VAL A 464 5.53 6.34 -0.54
C VAL A 464 6.79 7.18 -0.68
N ASP A 465 7.55 7.32 0.42
CA ASP A 465 8.77 8.12 0.46
C ASP A 465 9.88 7.43 1.27
N TRP A 466 11.09 7.41 0.70
CA TRP A 466 12.33 6.98 1.37
C TRP A 466 13.48 7.95 1.10
N THR A 467 13.14 9.22 0.83
CA THR A 467 14.10 10.29 0.51
C THR A 467 15.01 10.59 1.71
N GLY A 468 16.32 10.63 1.50
CA GLY A 468 17.30 11.10 2.46
C GLY A 468 17.19 10.48 3.85
N GLN A 469 16.84 11.28 4.87
CA GLN A 469 16.72 10.82 6.26
C GLN A 469 15.58 9.82 6.48
N TYR A 470 14.55 9.83 5.63
CA TYR A 470 13.39 8.94 5.75
C TYR A 470 13.73 7.49 5.38
N TYR A 471 14.80 7.26 4.60
CA TYR A 471 15.34 5.92 4.38
C TYR A 471 15.66 5.20 5.70
N ASN A 472 16.19 5.91 6.69
CA ASN A 472 16.46 5.34 8.01
C ASN A 472 15.20 4.84 8.74
N ARG A 473 14.02 5.38 8.44
CA ARG A 473 12.75 4.89 9.02
C ARG A 473 12.37 3.53 8.45
N TRP A 474 12.65 3.28 7.17
CA TRP A 474 12.48 1.97 6.55
C TRP A 474 13.42 0.95 7.18
N VAL A 475 14.69 1.31 7.37
CA VAL A 475 15.69 0.46 8.02
C VAL A 475 15.32 0.15 9.47
N LYS A 476 14.68 1.09 10.16
CA LYS A 476 14.34 1.00 11.59
C LYS A 476 12.92 0.53 11.87
N HIS A 477 12.14 0.20 10.85
CA HIS A 477 10.71 -0.14 10.98
C HIS A 477 9.87 0.93 11.70
N THR A 478 10.25 2.19 11.58
CA THR A 478 9.54 3.35 12.12
C THR A 478 8.91 4.18 10.99
N ILE A 479 8.45 3.50 9.94
CA ILE A 479 8.04 4.08 8.65
C ILE A 479 7.00 5.17 8.82
N ASN A 480 5.99 4.94 9.66
CA ASN A 480 4.85 5.83 9.83
C ASN A 480 4.75 6.43 11.25
N THR A 481 5.86 6.66 11.94
CA THR A 481 5.85 7.19 13.33
C THR A 481 5.76 8.73 13.42
N ASP A 482 5.84 9.44 12.29
CA ASP A 482 5.69 10.89 12.24
C ASP A 482 4.36 11.28 11.57
N PRO A 483 3.40 11.86 12.32
CA PRO A 483 2.12 12.25 11.75
C PRO A 483 2.21 13.35 10.69
N ASN A 484 3.32 14.11 10.65
CA ASN A 484 3.55 15.15 9.66
C ASN A 484 4.24 14.63 8.39
N HIS A 485 4.80 13.41 8.43
CA HIS A 485 5.49 12.81 7.30
C HIS A 485 5.43 11.28 7.40
N GLN A 486 4.32 10.69 6.98
CA GLN A 486 4.17 9.25 6.88
C GLN A 486 4.85 8.75 5.61
N CYS A 487 5.80 7.81 5.75
CA CYS A 487 6.60 7.34 4.61
C CYS A 487 5.88 6.32 3.71
N ALA A 488 4.74 5.75 4.16
CA ALA A 488 3.90 4.88 3.35
C ALA A 488 2.45 4.96 3.84
N THR A 489 1.61 5.71 3.15
CA THR A 489 0.23 5.95 3.60
C THR A 489 -0.75 6.03 2.44
N ILE A 490 -2.04 5.82 2.71
CA ILE A 490 -3.09 6.03 1.71
C ILE A 490 -3.29 7.53 1.46
N PHE A 491 -3.15 7.94 0.21
CA PHE A 491 -3.55 9.27 -0.27
C PHE A 491 -5.07 9.27 -0.49
N ARG A 492 -5.83 9.79 0.47
CA ARG A 492 -7.28 9.64 0.58
C ARG A 492 -8.04 10.68 -0.23
N SER A 493 -9.10 10.26 -0.96
CA SER A 493 -10.00 11.20 -1.67
C SER A 493 -10.69 12.19 -0.73
N ASN A 494 -10.90 11.80 0.52
CA ASN A 494 -11.26 12.70 1.61
C ASN A 494 -10.13 12.71 2.65
N PRO A 495 -9.33 13.78 2.75
CA PRO A 495 -8.21 13.86 3.71
C PRO A 495 -8.61 13.64 5.17
N SER A 496 -9.87 13.92 5.51
CA SER A 496 -10.43 13.72 6.86
C SER A 496 -11.10 12.35 7.03
N ALA A 497 -10.95 11.43 6.06
CA ALA A 497 -11.54 10.11 6.19
C ALA A 497 -10.84 9.31 7.29
N THR A 498 -11.66 8.62 8.09
CA THR A 498 -11.27 7.70 9.16
C THR A 498 -11.66 6.27 8.75
N THR A 499 -11.41 5.32 9.62
CA THR A 499 -11.90 3.94 9.47
C THR A 499 -13.42 3.87 9.33
N GLU A 500 -14.17 4.68 10.10
CA GLU A 500 -15.64 4.68 10.11
C GLU A 500 -16.26 5.31 8.86
N ASN A 501 -15.52 6.11 8.10
CA ASN A 501 -15.96 6.67 6.82
C ASN A 501 -14.99 6.33 5.67
N SER A 502 -14.50 5.12 5.65
CA SER A 502 -13.48 4.58 4.77
C SER A 502 -13.78 4.65 3.27
N LYS A 503 -15.03 4.87 2.87
CA LYS A 503 -15.39 5.21 1.47
C LYS A 503 -14.65 6.44 0.95
N GLY A 504 -14.17 7.31 1.84
CA GLY A 504 -13.33 8.46 1.53
C GLY A 504 -11.85 8.12 1.30
N TRP A 505 -11.44 6.85 1.38
CA TRP A 505 -10.08 6.44 1.01
C TRP A 505 -9.92 6.30 -0.50
N PHE A 506 -10.96 5.85 -1.16
CA PHE A 506 -11.00 5.48 -2.57
C PHE A 506 -11.31 6.69 -3.47
N PHE A 507 -10.88 6.63 -4.73
CA PHE A 507 -11.28 7.55 -5.78
C PHE A 507 -12.21 6.82 -6.76
N PRO A 508 -13.32 7.46 -7.21
CA PRO A 508 -13.77 8.80 -6.84
C PRO A 508 -14.35 8.88 -5.42
N GLY A 509 -14.66 7.76 -4.76
CA GLY A 509 -15.05 7.64 -3.37
C GLY A 509 -16.32 8.40 -2.98
N SER A 510 -16.54 8.59 -1.67
CA SER A 510 -17.76 9.19 -1.12
C SER A 510 -17.99 10.65 -1.50
N ARG A 511 -16.94 11.37 -1.90
CA ARG A 511 -16.99 12.78 -2.32
C ARG A 511 -17.05 12.96 -3.84
N ASN A 512 -17.06 11.86 -4.60
CA ASN A 512 -16.99 11.85 -6.06
C ASN A 512 -15.81 12.68 -6.61
N VAL A 513 -14.62 12.44 -6.07
CA VAL A 513 -13.39 13.14 -6.49
C VAL A 513 -12.86 12.48 -7.76
N THR A 514 -13.17 13.08 -8.90
CA THR A 514 -12.78 12.59 -10.23
C THR A 514 -11.51 13.24 -10.77
N THR A 515 -10.92 14.17 -10.01
CA THR A 515 -9.71 14.91 -10.38
C THR A 515 -8.73 14.95 -9.21
N ILE A 516 -7.47 14.64 -9.47
CA ILE A 516 -6.37 14.72 -8.52
C ILE A 516 -5.32 15.66 -9.13
N SER A 517 -5.11 16.82 -8.53
CA SER A 517 -4.16 17.83 -9.01
C SER A 517 -3.59 18.65 -7.85
N TYR A 518 -2.63 19.51 -8.14
CA TYR A 518 -2.09 20.47 -7.17
C TYR A 518 -3.18 21.43 -6.63
N ASP A 519 -4.15 21.76 -7.44
CA ASP A 519 -5.24 22.70 -7.11
C ASP A 519 -6.51 21.98 -6.60
N SER A 520 -6.47 20.66 -6.44
CA SER A 520 -7.60 19.85 -5.93
C SER A 520 -7.55 19.66 -4.41
N THR A 521 -8.60 19.05 -3.87
CA THR A 521 -8.61 18.54 -2.49
C THR A 521 -8.93 17.06 -2.53
N PRO A 522 -7.98 16.18 -2.16
CA PRO A 522 -6.64 16.45 -1.60
C PRO A 522 -5.69 17.13 -2.59
N VAL A 523 -4.72 17.89 -2.06
CA VAL A 523 -3.66 18.51 -2.86
C VAL A 523 -2.66 17.43 -3.28
N PHE A 524 -2.44 17.30 -4.59
CA PHE A 524 -1.53 16.31 -5.16
C PHE A 524 -0.15 16.93 -5.39
N GLN A 525 0.77 16.64 -4.48
CA GLN A 525 2.12 17.19 -4.45
C GLN A 525 3.07 16.23 -3.73
N ASN A 526 4.38 16.40 -3.93
CA ASN A 526 5.39 15.68 -3.16
C ASN A 526 5.54 16.26 -1.73
N TRP A 527 6.36 15.61 -0.91
CA TRP A 527 6.64 16.08 0.46
C TRP A 527 7.47 17.38 0.51
N ALA A 528 8.12 17.75 -0.59
CA ALA A 528 8.75 19.08 -0.74
C ALA A 528 7.74 20.18 -1.11
N PHE A 529 6.44 19.87 -1.18
CA PHE A 529 5.35 20.77 -1.59
C PHE A 529 5.46 21.26 -3.04
N GLU A 530 6.05 20.46 -3.90
CA GLU A 530 6.22 20.75 -5.32
C GLU A 530 5.11 20.12 -6.14
N ARG A 531 4.76 20.75 -7.25
CA ARG A 531 3.83 20.22 -8.23
C ARG A 531 4.44 19.01 -8.94
N LEU A 532 3.66 17.94 -9.04
CA LEU A 532 4.06 16.76 -9.78
C LEU A 532 4.00 17.00 -11.30
N PRO A 533 4.73 16.20 -12.09
CA PRO A 533 4.72 16.33 -13.56
C PRO A 533 3.36 16.04 -14.19
N PHE A 534 2.53 15.25 -13.51
CA PHE A 534 1.20 14.85 -13.97
C PHE A 534 0.12 15.24 -12.95
N TYR A 535 -1.09 15.43 -13.46
CA TYR A 535 -2.33 15.41 -12.71
C TYR A 535 -3.32 14.46 -13.39
N PHE A 536 -4.38 14.07 -12.70
CA PHE A 536 -5.33 13.07 -13.20
C PHE A 536 -6.74 13.63 -13.18
N ASP A 537 -7.50 13.33 -14.23
CA ASP A 537 -8.93 13.61 -14.29
C ASP A 537 -9.70 12.40 -14.86
N ASN A 538 -11.02 12.55 -14.99
CA ASN A 538 -11.92 11.49 -15.48
C ASN A 538 -11.77 10.17 -14.72
N ILE A 539 -11.44 10.23 -13.41
CA ILE A 539 -11.33 9.02 -12.59
C ILE A 539 -12.73 8.41 -12.44
N ALA A 540 -12.88 7.18 -12.91
CA ALA A 540 -14.14 6.46 -12.88
C ALA A 540 -13.95 4.96 -12.64
N ILE A 541 -15.01 4.31 -12.12
CA ILE A 541 -15.08 2.85 -11.99
C ILE A 541 -15.86 2.33 -13.19
N GLU A 542 -15.25 1.43 -13.96
CA GLU A 542 -15.85 0.79 -15.13
C GLU A 542 -15.84 -0.73 -14.96
N GLY A 543 -16.89 -1.26 -14.35
CA GLY A 543 -16.99 -2.69 -14.04
C GLY A 543 -15.92 -3.11 -13.04
N SER A 544 -15.00 -4.00 -13.46
CA SER A 544 -13.89 -4.50 -12.64
C SER A 544 -12.64 -3.63 -12.68
N THR A 545 -12.65 -2.54 -13.41
CA THR A 545 -11.50 -1.68 -13.64
C THR A 545 -11.75 -0.26 -13.16
N VAL A 546 -10.66 0.49 -12.98
CA VAL A 546 -10.69 1.94 -12.79
C VAL A 546 -10.06 2.57 -14.02
N THR A 547 -10.68 3.62 -14.54
CA THR A 547 -10.13 4.45 -15.61
C THR A 547 -9.74 5.81 -15.07
N MET A 548 -8.69 6.40 -15.65
CA MET A 548 -8.26 7.78 -15.38
C MET A 548 -7.56 8.35 -16.61
N ARG A 549 -7.53 9.67 -16.71
CA ARG A 549 -6.70 10.34 -17.71
C ARG A 549 -5.57 11.07 -17.01
N ALA A 550 -4.33 10.75 -17.36
CA ALA A 550 -3.15 11.49 -16.95
C ALA A 550 -2.93 12.69 -17.88
N MET A 551 -2.70 13.85 -17.31
CA MET A 551 -2.42 15.10 -18.01
C MET A 551 -1.11 15.68 -17.49
N MET A 552 -0.27 16.19 -18.36
CA MET A 552 0.96 16.88 -17.97
C MET A 552 0.63 18.31 -17.53
N LYS A 553 1.34 18.84 -16.52
CA LYS A 553 1.08 20.18 -15.96
C LYS A 553 1.16 21.30 -16.99
N ASP A 554 2.03 21.15 -18.01
CA ASP A 554 2.34 22.15 -19.01
C ASP A 554 1.86 21.78 -20.41
N LEU A 555 1.07 20.72 -20.55
CA LEU A 555 0.55 20.22 -21.82
C LEU A 555 -0.96 20.08 -21.74
N SER A 556 -1.66 20.67 -22.70
CA SER A 556 -3.10 20.43 -22.90
C SER A 556 -3.38 19.80 -24.25
N ILE A 557 -4.39 18.93 -24.31
CA ILE A 557 -4.79 18.17 -25.49
C ILE A 557 -6.29 18.30 -25.65
N ASP A 558 -6.74 18.96 -26.70
CA ASP A 558 -8.14 19.07 -27.10
C ASP A 558 -8.37 18.26 -28.39
N ALA A 559 -8.64 16.96 -28.24
CA ALA A 559 -8.90 16.05 -29.33
C ALA A 559 -10.39 16.08 -29.71
N ARG A 560 -10.66 16.37 -30.99
CA ARG A 560 -12.01 16.48 -31.57
C ARG A 560 -12.22 15.37 -32.62
N GLN A 561 -13.22 15.47 -33.45
CA GLN A 561 -13.53 14.42 -34.43
C GLN A 561 -12.45 14.22 -35.50
N TYR A 562 -11.92 15.29 -36.04
CA TYR A 562 -11.00 15.28 -37.20
C TYR A 562 -9.72 16.07 -36.96
N ASP A 563 -9.52 16.56 -35.75
CA ASP A 563 -8.33 17.31 -35.36
C ASP A 563 -8.03 17.16 -33.86
N ALA A 564 -6.83 17.59 -33.45
CA ALA A 564 -6.45 17.76 -32.08
C ALA A 564 -5.60 19.02 -31.94
N LEU A 565 -5.99 19.92 -31.04
CA LEU A 565 -5.13 21.01 -30.61
C LEU A 565 -4.23 20.52 -29.49
N ILE A 566 -2.94 20.57 -29.73
CA ILE A 566 -1.91 20.28 -28.73
C ILE A 566 -1.30 21.62 -28.35
N ASP A 567 -1.32 21.96 -27.08
CA ASP A 567 -0.89 23.27 -26.56
C ASP A 567 0.02 23.10 -25.35
N TRP A 568 1.24 23.65 -25.43
CA TRP A 568 2.25 23.68 -24.36
C TRP A 568 2.75 25.11 -24.11
N GLU A 569 1.90 26.13 -24.29
CA GLU A 569 2.24 27.53 -24.02
C GLU A 569 2.67 27.76 -22.58
N ALA A 570 2.16 26.94 -21.64
CA ALA A 570 2.51 27.00 -20.22
C ALA A 570 3.93 26.48 -19.90
N SER A 571 4.61 25.83 -20.86
CA SER A 571 5.97 25.35 -20.68
C SER A 571 6.99 26.48 -20.54
N ASP A 572 7.88 26.37 -19.57
CA ASP A 572 9.01 27.29 -19.41
C ASP A 572 10.12 27.08 -20.47
N LEU A 573 10.12 25.91 -21.13
CA LEU A 573 11.11 25.57 -22.15
C LEU A 573 10.91 26.44 -23.41
N THR A 574 12.02 26.85 -24.04
CA THR A 574 12.00 27.70 -25.23
C THR A 574 12.99 27.17 -26.27
N PHE A 575 12.45 26.78 -27.42
CA PHE A 575 13.21 26.34 -28.58
C PHE A 575 12.84 27.22 -29.80
N PRO A 576 13.75 27.39 -30.77
CA PRO A 576 13.45 28.12 -32.00
C PRO A 576 12.30 27.54 -32.81
N SER A 577 12.19 26.20 -32.79
CA SER A 577 11.08 25.46 -33.39
C SER A 577 10.82 24.17 -32.63
N TRP A 578 9.66 23.57 -32.89
CA TRP A 578 9.20 22.33 -32.30
C TRP A 578 8.79 21.36 -33.40
N THR A 579 9.11 20.08 -33.25
CA THR A 579 8.67 19.01 -34.15
C THR A 579 7.71 18.09 -33.39
N VAL A 580 6.52 17.88 -33.97
CA VAL A 580 5.54 16.92 -33.44
C VAL A 580 5.47 15.72 -34.35
N LYS A 581 5.79 14.55 -33.83
CA LYS A 581 5.63 13.25 -34.48
C LYS A 581 4.42 12.55 -33.89
N TYR A 582 3.56 11.98 -34.73
CA TYR A 582 2.41 11.23 -34.22
C TYR A 582 2.08 10.06 -35.16
N THR A 583 1.58 8.98 -34.54
CA THR A 583 1.31 7.71 -35.20
C THR A 583 -0.14 7.30 -35.02
N ASN A 584 -0.83 7.00 -36.10
CA ASN A 584 -2.17 6.41 -36.08
C ASN A 584 -2.06 4.93 -35.61
N LYS A 585 -2.56 4.58 -34.43
CA LYS A 585 -2.45 3.22 -33.89
C LYS A 585 -3.24 2.17 -34.67
N THR A 586 -4.22 2.57 -35.45
CA THR A 586 -5.04 1.64 -36.25
C THR A 586 -4.40 1.31 -37.59
N SER A 587 -3.86 2.34 -38.30
CA SER A 587 -3.22 2.15 -39.60
C SER A 587 -1.71 1.96 -39.52
N GLY A 588 -1.05 2.36 -38.43
CA GLY A 588 0.40 2.42 -38.33
C GLY A 588 1.04 3.58 -39.11
N GLU A 589 0.24 4.51 -39.64
CA GLU A 589 0.73 5.64 -40.43
C GLU A 589 1.36 6.68 -39.49
N GLU A 590 2.57 7.12 -39.86
CA GLU A 590 3.36 8.09 -39.11
C GLU A 590 3.32 9.46 -39.77
N PHE A 591 3.25 10.49 -38.99
CA PHE A 591 3.21 11.89 -39.41
C PHE A 591 4.24 12.70 -38.66
N GLU A 592 4.77 13.74 -39.30
CA GLU A 592 5.68 14.70 -38.70
C GLU A 592 5.30 16.11 -39.16
N VAL A 593 5.19 17.03 -38.17
CA VAL A 593 4.86 18.42 -38.43
C VAL A 593 5.71 19.33 -37.55
N THR A 594 6.05 20.52 -38.04
CA THR A 594 6.86 21.49 -37.28
C THR A 594 6.09 22.80 -37.06
N THR A 595 6.39 23.47 -35.94
CA THR A 595 5.83 24.75 -35.58
C THR A 595 6.86 25.60 -34.85
N THR A 596 6.75 26.93 -34.98
CA THR A 596 7.50 27.87 -34.14
C THR A 596 6.70 28.35 -32.91
N ASN A 597 5.43 27.91 -32.82
CA ASN A 597 4.55 28.20 -31.69
C ASN A 597 4.65 27.09 -30.65
N LYS A 598 4.35 27.40 -29.41
CA LYS A 598 4.16 26.39 -28.35
C LYS A 598 2.78 25.73 -28.39
N TYR A 599 2.22 25.59 -29.57
CA TYR A 599 1.00 24.84 -29.83
C TYR A 599 0.96 24.42 -31.30
N ILE A 600 0.14 23.41 -31.59
CA ILE A 600 -0.12 22.95 -32.97
C ILE A 600 -1.51 22.34 -33.07
N LEU A 601 -2.14 22.53 -34.24
CA LEU A 601 -3.36 21.81 -34.62
C LEU A 601 -3.00 20.65 -35.55
N LEU A 602 -3.15 19.44 -35.06
CA LEU A 602 -2.98 18.22 -35.88
C LEU A 602 -4.28 17.99 -36.66
N SER A 603 -4.22 18.03 -38.01
CA SER A 603 -5.38 17.89 -38.88
C SER A 603 -4.94 17.62 -40.33
N PRO A 604 -5.67 16.80 -41.13
CA PRO A 604 -6.86 16.04 -40.73
C PRO A 604 -6.51 14.75 -39.97
N LEU A 605 -7.34 14.36 -39.01
CA LEU A 605 -7.23 13.10 -38.28
C LEU A 605 -8.43 12.18 -38.62
N THR A 606 -8.27 10.89 -38.36
CA THR A 606 -9.34 9.89 -38.47
C THR A 606 -10.17 9.87 -37.22
N THR A 607 -11.50 9.79 -37.32
CA THR A 607 -12.41 9.74 -36.17
C THR A 607 -12.29 8.43 -35.40
N SER A 608 -12.62 8.42 -34.11
CA SER A 608 -12.58 7.22 -33.24
C SER A 608 -11.25 6.46 -33.32
N THR A 609 -10.14 7.20 -33.37
CA THR A 609 -8.82 6.65 -33.65
C THR A 609 -7.85 7.11 -32.56
N LYS A 610 -7.06 6.17 -32.05
CA LYS A 610 -5.98 6.44 -31.08
C LYS A 610 -4.70 6.84 -31.81
N TYR A 611 -4.03 7.82 -31.27
CA TYR A 611 -2.75 8.31 -31.71
C TYR A 611 -1.75 8.33 -30.58
N ASP A 612 -0.50 7.91 -30.86
CA ASP A 612 0.64 8.24 -30.00
C ASP A 612 1.32 9.48 -30.60
N ALA A 613 1.81 10.38 -29.75
CA ALA A 613 2.41 11.62 -30.19
C ALA A 613 3.59 12.04 -29.30
N PHE A 614 4.56 12.69 -29.92
CA PHE A 614 5.80 13.15 -29.31
C PHE A 614 6.10 14.57 -29.76
N VAL A 615 6.46 15.45 -28.85
CA VAL A 615 6.91 16.83 -29.13
C VAL A 615 8.39 16.94 -28.81
N TYR A 616 9.17 17.38 -29.75
CA TYR A 616 10.62 17.60 -29.63
C TYR A 616 10.94 19.08 -29.73
N GLY A 617 11.78 19.62 -28.87
CA GLY A 617 12.46 20.89 -29.09
C GLY A 617 13.51 20.76 -30.19
N GLU A 618 13.79 21.84 -30.92
CA GLU A 618 14.82 21.85 -31.97
C GLU A 618 16.19 21.47 -31.39
N GLY A 619 16.80 20.42 -31.97
CA GLY A 619 18.11 19.91 -31.54
C GLY A 619 18.07 18.80 -30.47
N GLU A 620 16.90 18.52 -29.92
CA GLU A 620 16.74 17.46 -28.92
C GLU A 620 16.60 16.08 -29.58
N SER A 621 17.24 15.07 -29.01
CA SER A 621 17.13 13.66 -29.42
C SER A 621 15.99 12.93 -28.73
N GLU A 622 15.63 13.37 -27.52
CA GLU A 622 14.55 12.83 -26.71
C GLU A 622 13.31 13.73 -26.79
N PRO A 623 12.10 13.19 -26.71
CA PRO A 623 10.89 14.00 -26.74
C PRO A 623 10.76 14.85 -25.47
N THR A 624 10.42 16.13 -25.64
CA THR A 624 10.05 17.01 -24.52
C THR A 624 8.72 16.59 -23.90
N TYR A 625 7.78 16.12 -24.73
CA TYR A 625 6.49 15.60 -24.31
C TYR A 625 6.16 14.31 -25.06
N GLU A 626 5.69 13.31 -24.33
CA GLU A 626 5.13 12.08 -24.86
C GLU A 626 3.70 11.94 -24.37
N PHE A 627 2.74 11.67 -25.28
CA PHE A 627 1.33 11.57 -24.94
C PHE A 627 0.56 10.72 -25.96
N ASN A 628 -0.62 10.29 -25.56
CA ASN A 628 -1.58 9.69 -26.47
C ASN A 628 -2.93 10.42 -26.39
N PHE A 629 -3.70 10.33 -27.45
CA PHE A 629 -5.05 10.88 -27.50
C PHE A 629 -5.94 10.05 -28.43
N GLU A 630 -7.24 10.19 -28.27
CA GLU A 630 -8.23 9.53 -29.12
C GLU A 630 -9.18 10.57 -29.69
N THR A 631 -9.37 10.56 -31.00
CA THR A 631 -10.34 11.42 -31.68
C THR A 631 -11.77 10.96 -31.38
N GLN A 632 -12.68 11.90 -31.25
CA GLN A 632 -14.07 11.64 -30.93
C GLN A 632 -14.79 10.87 -32.05
N SER A 633 -15.83 10.12 -31.70
CA SER A 633 -16.69 9.45 -32.66
C SER A 633 -17.50 10.43 -33.49
N ASN A 634 -17.83 10.04 -34.70
CA ASN A 634 -18.63 10.85 -35.62
C ASN A 634 -20.11 10.81 -35.22
N ALA A 635 -20.55 11.72 -34.33
CA ALA A 635 -21.92 11.78 -33.83
C ALA A 635 -22.92 12.36 -34.86
N ILE A 636 -22.43 13.04 -35.91
CA ILE A 636 -23.28 13.65 -36.95
C ILE A 636 -22.72 13.32 -38.33
N SER A 637 -23.55 12.74 -39.21
CA SER A 637 -23.17 12.60 -40.61
C SER A 637 -23.01 13.99 -41.24
N PRO A 638 -21.88 14.29 -41.90
CA PRO A 638 -21.66 15.58 -42.54
C PRO A 638 -22.76 15.85 -43.59
N ARG A 639 -23.50 16.92 -43.45
CA ARG A 639 -24.37 17.37 -44.55
C ARG A 639 -23.49 17.94 -45.64
N SER A 640 -23.50 17.35 -46.81
CA SER A 640 -22.61 17.64 -47.94
C SER A 640 -22.63 19.09 -48.49
N ALA A 641 -23.51 19.94 -47.92
CA ALA A 641 -23.70 21.33 -48.36
C ALA A 641 -23.22 22.39 -47.34
N LEU A 642 -22.84 22.03 -46.12
CA LEU A 642 -22.36 22.98 -45.13
C LEU A 642 -20.92 23.38 -45.43
N ALA A 643 -20.60 24.65 -45.41
CA ALA A 643 -19.24 25.15 -45.64
C ALA A 643 -18.97 26.47 -44.91
N ILE A 644 -17.72 26.68 -44.53
CA ILE A 644 -17.25 27.97 -43.98
C ILE A 644 -17.20 28.98 -45.12
N ASN A 645 -17.78 30.15 -44.93
CA ASN A 645 -17.63 31.31 -45.79
C ASN A 645 -16.72 32.34 -45.07
N ALA A 646 -15.63 32.72 -45.72
CA ALA A 646 -14.75 33.78 -45.29
C ALA A 646 -14.90 34.98 -46.23
N LYS A 647 -15.38 36.11 -45.70
CA LYS A 647 -15.53 37.37 -46.43
C LYS A 647 -14.50 38.37 -45.91
N TYR A 648 -13.63 38.84 -46.79
CA TYR A 648 -12.70 39.90 -46.44
C TYR A 648 -13.47 41.21 -46.26
N VAL A 649 -13.31 41.85 -45.09
CA VAL A 649 -13.88 43.13 -44.73
C VAL A 649 -12.88 44.24 -45.07
N SER A 650 -11.59 43.94 -44.91
CA SER A 650 -10.43 44.72 -45.34
C SER A 650 -9.30 43.75 -45.70
N THR A 651 -8.12 44.26 -46.04
CA THR A 651 -6.96 43.45 -46.43
C THR A 651 -6.55 42.48 -45.31
N ASP A 652 -6.78 42.82 -44.05
CA ASP A 652 -6.35 42.09 -42.87
C ASP A 652 -7.51 41.68 -41.92
N ILE A 653 -8.75 42.03 -42.27
CA ILE A 653 -9.93 41.68 -41.46
C ILE A 653 -10.84 40.72 -42.24
N VAL A 654 -11.09 39.55 -41.64
CA VAL A 654 -11.95 38.52 -42.22
C VAL A 654 -13.15 38.28 -41.31
N ARG A 655 -14.35 38.24 -41.93
CA ARG A 655 -15.58 37.81 -41.27
C ARG A 655 -15.92 36.39 -41.69
N LEU A 656 -16.08 35.51 -40.70
CA LEU A 656 -16.40 34.11 -40.87
C LEU A 656 -17.90 33.88 -40.69
N SER A 657 -18.51 33.02 -41.51
CA SER A 657 -19.87 32.56 -41.37
C SER A 657 -20.04 31.15 -41.94
N VAL A 658 -21.05 30.42 -41.48
CA VAL A 658 -21.37 29.10 -42.05
C VAL A 658 -22.43 29.28 -43.11
N LYS A 659 -22.18 28.69 -44.32
CA LYS A 659 -23.15 28.63 -45.42
C LYS A 659 -24.06 27.43 -45.31
N ASN A 660 -25.29 27.57 -45.83
CA ASN A 660 -26.28 26.48 -45.99
C ASN A 660 -26.69 25.83 -44.65
N LEU A 661 -26.70 26.58 -43.55
CA LEU A 661 -27.35 26.14 -42.33
C LEU A 661 -28.85 25.95 -42.59
N SER A 662 -29.37 24.76 -42.36
CA SER A 662 -30.76 24.40 -42.53
C SER A 662 -31.60 24.64 -41.28
N CYS A 663 -31.00 25.01 -40.17
CA CYS A 663 -31.64 25.32 -38.86
C CYS A 663 -30.81 26.38 -38.12
N THR A 664 -31.40 27.01 -37.15
CA THR A 664 -30.65 27.87 -36.22
C THR A 664 -29.84 27.00 -35.27
N PRO A 665 -28.53 27.13 -35.26
CA PRO A 665 -27.69 26.41 -34.31
C PRO A 665 -27.88 27.01 -32.92
N ASP A 666 -27.64 26.20 -31.89
CA ASP A 666 -27.61 26.67 -30.52
C ASP A 666 -26.31 27.49 -30.29
N LYS A 667 -25.19 27.00 -30.80
CA LYS A 667 -23.87 27.64 -30.68
C LYS A 667 -23.02 27.43 -31.94
N ILE A 668 -22.25 28.47 -32.31
CA ILE A 668 -21.16 28.35 -33.28
C ILE A 668 -19.90 28.94 -32.65
N VAL A 669 -18.85 28.12 -32.53
CA VAL A 669 -17.53 28.53 -32.05
C VAL A 669 -16.57 28.48 -33.24
N TRP A 670 -15.68 29.45 -33.33
CA TRP A 670 -14.66 29.57 -34.37
C TRP A 670 -13.27 29.36 -33.80
N TYR A 671 -12.45 28.69 -34.57
CA TYR A 671 -11.06 28.51 -34.27
C TYR A 671 -10.22 28.88 -35.48
N ILE A 672 -9.09 29.55 -35.27
CA ILE A 672 -8.09 29.86 -36.29
C ILE A 672 -6.76 29.30 -35.80
N ASP A 673 -6.21 28.37 -36.62
CA ASP A 673 -5.01 27.58 -36.27
C ASP A 673 -5.12 26.96 -34.87
N GLY A 674 -6.33 26.42 -34.57
CA GLY A 674 -6.65 25.72 -33.31
C GLY A 674 -7.04 26.60 -32.14
N LYS A 675 -6.80 27.91 -32.18
CA LYS A 675 -7.21 28.81 -31.06
C LYS A 675 -8.58 29.43 -31.30
N GLU A 676 -9.39 29.48 -30.22
CA GLU A 676 -10.71 30.09 -30.29
C GLU A 676 -10.60 31.57 -30.70
N SER A 677 -11.47 31.97 -31.61
CA SER A 677 -11.44 33.26 -32.23
C SER A 677 -12.84 33.83 -32.45
N PRO A 678 -13.04 35.16 -32.42
CA PRO A 678 -14.30 35.74 -32.84
C PRO A 678 -14.51 35.52 -34.35
N ASN A 679 -15.79 35.52 -34.77
CA ASN A 679 -16.15 35.38 -36.18
C ASN A 679 -15.77 36.55 -37.08
N CYS A 680 -15.23 37.62 -36.52
CA CYS A 680 -14.65 38.77 -37.25
C CYS A 680 -13.29 39.08 -36.61
N VAL A 681 -12.21 38.79 -37.34
CA VAL A 681 -10.87 38.76 -36.79
C VAL A 681 -9.89 39.46 -37.73
N LYS A 682 -8.89 40.14 -37.11
CA LYS A 682 -7.75 40.71 -37.82
C LYS A 682 -6.61 39.70 -37.85
N LEU A 683 -6.14 39.37 -39.05
CA LEU A 683 -5.07 38.40 -39.30
C LEU A 683 -3.93 39.05 -40.07
N GLY A 684 -2.69 38.71 -39.75
CA GLY A 684 -1.53 39.10 -40.51
C GLY A 684 -1.44 38.38 -41.86
N THR A 685 -0.46 38.71 -42.68
CA THR A 685 -0.20 38.00 -43.92
C THR A 685 0.17 36.54 -43.62
N GLY A 686 -0.51 35.58 -44.25
CA GLY A 686 -0.27 34.17 -43.99
C GLY A 686 -1.39 33.24 -44.45
N LYS A 687 -1.19 31.95 -44.31
CA LYS A 687 -2.21 30.90 -44.56
C LYS A 687 -2.70 30.40 -43.24
N TYR A 688 -4.03 30.42 -43.04
CA TYR A 688 -4.68 30.07 -41.78
C TYR A 688 -5.66 28.92 -42.01
N GLN A 689 -5.69 27.98 -41.08
CA GLN A 689 -6.78 27.01 -40.97
C GLN A 689 -7.92 27.59 -40.15
N VAL A 690 -9.12 27.59 -40.67
CA VAL A 690 -10.33 28.03 -39.99
C VAL A 690 -11.18 26.81 -39.71
N CYS A 691 -11.54 26.59 -38.45
CA CYS A 691 -12.49 25.58 -38.02
C CYS A 691 -13.75 26.26 -37.40
N SER A 692 -14.92 25.74 -37.73
CA SER A 692 -16.20 26.12 -37.10
C SER A 692 -16.79 24.92 -36.42
N VAL A 693 -17.05 25.03 -35.13
CA VAL A 693 -17.77 24.03 -34.34
C VAL A 693 -19.21 24.49 -34.18
N ILE A 694 -20.14 23.74 -34.73
CA ILE A 694 -21.57 24.05 -34.76
C ILE A 694 -22.25 23.08 -33.80
N THR A 695 -22.94 23.57 -32.79
CA THR A 695 -23.74 22.76 -31.85
C THR A 695 -25.22 22.99 -32.14
N ASP A 696 -25.99 21.91 -32.25
CA ASP A 696 -27.45 21.99 -32.40
C ASP A 696 -28.15 22.07 -31.02
N THR A 697 -29.45 22.30 -31.01
CA THR A 697 -30.27 22.38 -29.81
C THR A 697 -30.39 21.08 -29.02
N LYS A 698 -29.84 19.96 -29.55
CA LYS A 698 -29.76 18.66 -28.88
C LYS A 698 -28.37 18.38 -28.34
N GLY A 699 -27.44 19.32 -28.46
CA GLY A 699 -26.04 19.17 -28.01
C GLY A 699 -25.13 18.43 -29.00
N ASN A 700 -25.64 18.02 -30.18
CA ASN A 700 -24.78 17.41 -31.19
C ASN A 700 -23.86 18.44 -31.84
N THR A 701 -22.61 18.08 -32.10
CA THR A 701 -21.62 18.99 -32.71
C THR A 701 -21.19 18.54 -34.11
N GLN A 702 -20.89 19.50 -34.97
CA GLN A 702 -20.34 19.30 -36.31
C GLN A 702 -19.18 20.25 -36.53
N TYR A 703 -18.09 19.73 -37.11
CA TYR A 703 -16.87 20.47 -37.42
C TYR A 703 -16.80 20.75 -38.93
N LEU A 704 -16.46 22.01 -39.28
CA LEU A 704 -16.21 22.42 -40.66
C LEU A 704 -14.84 23.06 -40.75
N TYR A 705 -14.10 22.77 -41.79
CA TYR A 705 -12.75 23.28 -42.02
C TYR A 705 -12.62 24.03 -43.31
N ARG A 706 -11.80 25.09 -43.30
CA ARG A 706 -11.41 25.83 -44.50
C ARG A 706 -10.05 26.47 -44.30
N TYR A 707 -9.19 26.39 -45.35
CA TYR A 707 -8.00 27.20 -45.39
C TYR A 707 -8.32 28.57 -46.01
N ILE A 708 -7.78 29.64 -45.45
CA ILE A 708 -7.83 31.01 -45.95
C ILE A 708 -6.41 31.53 -46.08
N THR A 709 -6.18 32.44 -47.08
CA THR A 709 -4.86 33.06 -47.27
C THR A 709 -5.04 34.57 -47.16
N ILE A 710 -4.36 35.21 -46.24
CA ILE A 710 -4.25 36.67 -46.11
C ILE A 710 -3.01 37.09 -46.90
N LYS A 711 -3.20 37.99 -47.84
CA LYS A 711 -2.11 38.48 -48.73
C LYS A 711 -1.47 39.74 -48.21
#